data_ff143227cd263869dc297bad769af6e8
#
_entry.id   ff143227cd263869dc297bad769af6e8
#
_cell.length_a   1.000
_cell.length_b   1.000
_cell.length_c   1.000
_cell.angle_alpha   90.00
_cell.angle_beta   90.00
_cell.angle_gamma   90.00
#
_symmetry.space_group_name_H-M   'P 1'
#
loop_
_entity.id
_entity.type
_entity.pdbx_description
1 polymer ?
#
loop_
_entity_poly.entity_id
_entity_poly.type
_entity_poly.pdbx_seq_one_letter_code
_entity_poly.pdbx_strand_id
1 'polypeptide(L)'
;MKFLKPKYLALFVAAAASPVFAAVPGKATIASGNDKFAIVEVDQSATAYNNLVKVHDGADVKVQWDVWSGAAPTSAKVLLDGKTVWTGAGSMSGTAAFKVTKGGRYQETVELCNASGCSTSASKLIIVADTDGSHLLPLNTTMQENNKTLSKHTDKVVGAYFPEWGVYDRNFPVDKIPAANLNHILYGFIPICGGDGINDSLKTIEGGNSFEALKRACAGRQDFQVAIHDPWAALQQSRTGLDSWDEPYKGNFGQLMAMKKANPGLKVLPSIGGWTLSDPFFKMHDKAIRDRFVASVKDFLKTWKFFDGVDIDWEFPGGGGQNETLGNPQQDKETYTALMRELRAMMNELSAETGRTFELTSAIGSGSDKIEDVDYTTAQQYMDHIFLMSYDFYGGWSNTDLGHQAALRAPANKPDTNYTTENGVNALLAQGVQPGKIVVGTAMYGRGWTGVHGYSNNNPFTGTATGMVKGTWEPGVVDYRQIVNEYKGKAGWEYNYDATAEAPYLFNKTTGDLITYEDARSATAKGQYVLAKNLGGLFAWSIDSDTGDILNAMNESLTGGGAAPAWRARCPGPRAAPSRPARAGPRRRARPSAPAGRCPTRPRCRRSRRPSPAAPAATAWCRRDRPAAGPARRPPAPPRRAWPAGCAAPAARRRSSASTARRWSPASDRPRR
;
A
#
# COMPACT_ATOMS: atom_id res chain seq x y z
N MET A 1 58.21 18.28 -110.39
CA MET A 1 57.17 19.00 -109.60
C MET A 1 56.03 18.04 -109.43
N LYS A 2 55.91 17.42 -108.24
CA LYS A 2 54.78 16.56 -107.90
C LYS A 2 54.24 17.02 -106.53
N PHE A 3 53.06 17.46 -106.45
CA PHE A 3 52.35 17.93 -105.26
C PHE A 3 51.93 16.72 -104.42
N LEU A 4 52.34 16.66 -103.18
CA LEU A 4 51.84 15.71 -102.17
C LEU A 4 50.63 16.31 -101.45
N LYS A 5 49.51 15.61 -101.41
CA LYS A 5 48.28 15.98 -100.67
C LYS A 5 48.40 15.49 -99.20
N PRO A 6 48.01 16.31 -98.17
CA PRO A 6 47.98 15.85 -96.80
C PRO A 6 46.77 14.99 -96.51
N LYS A 7 46.95 13.85 -95.86
CA LYS A 7 45.92 12.96 -95.34
C LYS A 7 45.53 13.48 -93.95
N TYR A 8 44.25 13.89 -93.72
CA TYR A 8 43.66 14.19 -92.42
C TYR A 8 43.44 12.83 -91.71
N LEU A 9 44.09 12.68 -90.53
CA LEU A 9 43.83 11.62 -89.56
C LEU A 9 42.75 12.10 -88.58
N ALA A 10 41.53 11.60 -88.67
CA ALA A 10 40.45 11.89 -87.71
C ALA A 10 40.72 11.04 -86.46
N LEU A 11 41.05 11.71 -85.38
CA LEU A 11 41.19 11.13 -84.01
C LEU A 11 39.76 11.03 -83.40
N PHE A 12 39.17 9.80 -83.33
CA PHE A 12 38.03 9.47 -82.58
C PHE A 12 38.41 9.41 -81.09
N VAL A 13 38.08 10.47 -80.32
CA VAL A 13 38.12 10.45 -78.87
C VAL A 13 36.85 9.69 -78.41
N ALA A 14 36.98 8.42 -78.07
CA ALA A 14 35.96 7.66 -77.35
C ALA A 14 35.92 8.22 -75.92
N ALA A 15 34.92 9.06 -75.63
CA ALA A 15 34.60 9.44 -74.26
C ALA A 15 34.13 8.17 -73.50
N ALA A 16 35.01 7.59 -72.72
CA ALA A 16 34.60 6.57 -71.73
C ALA A 16 33.69 7.24 -70.74
N ALA A 17 32.39 7.03 -70.85
CA ALA A 17 31.42 7.34 -69.80
C ALA A 17 31.78 6.43 -68.61
N SER A 18 32.48 6.98 -67.63
CA SER A 18 32.63 6.34 -66.33
C SER A 18 31.24 6.04 -65.76
N PRO A 19 30.94 4.83 -65.30
CA PRO A 19 29.67 4.57 -64.65
C PRO A 19 29.58 5.46 -63.43
N VAL A 20 28.66 6.43 -63.46
CA VAL A 20 28.30 7.17 -62.29
C VAL A 20 27.62 6.19 -61.34
N PHE A 21 28.35 5.62 -60.43
CA PHE A 21 27.75 4.84 -59.36
C PHE A 21 26.79 5.81 -58.63
N ALA A 22 25.50 5.54 -58.75
CA ALA A 22 24.52 6.30 -58.00
C ALA A 22 24.83 6.21 -56.52
N ALA A 23 25.04 7.33 -55.88
CA ALA A 23 25.43 7.36 -54.46
C ALA A 23 24.23 6.97 -53.59
N VAL A 24 24.53 6.34 -52.45
CA VAL A 24 23.53 6.09 -51.40
C VAL A 24 22.99 7.43 -50.86
N PRO A 25 21.77 7.44 -50.27
CA PRO A 25 21.25 8.66 -49.65
C PRO A 25 22.18 9.21 -48.59
N GLY A 26 22.18 10.53 -48.41
CA GLY A 26 22.83 11.16 -47.25
C GLY A 26 22.19 10.72 -45.95
N LYS A 27 22.96 10.75 -44.87
CA LYS A 27 22.44 10.42 -43.53
C LYS A 27 21.42 11.46 -43.10
N ALA A 28 20.28 11.00 -42.61
CA ALA A 28 19.26 11.87 -42.00
C ALA A 28 19.79 12.46 -40.68
N THR A 29 19.45 13.72 -40.44
CA THR A 29 19.56 14.40 -39.13
C THR A 29 18.15 14.46 -38.55
N ILE A 30 17.90 13.76 -37.45
CA ILE A 30 16.62 13.81 -36.75
C ILE A 30 16.54 15.16 -36.01
N ALA A 31 15.41 15.85 -36.14
CA ALA A 31 15.16 17.12 -35.47
C ALA A 31 15.30 16.97 -33.94
N SER A 32 15.87 18.01 -33.30
CA SER A 32 15.92 18.13 -31.86
C SER A 32 14.54 18.53 -31.29
N GLY A 33 14.25 18.15 -30.06
CA GLY A 33 12.94 18.33 -29.42
C GLY A 33 11.97 17.17 -29.74
N ASN A 34 10.79 17.20 -29.15
CA ASN A 34 9.79 16.12 -29.23
C ASN A 34 10.40 14.73 -28.96
N ASP A 35 10.99 14.59 -27.77
CA ASP A 35 11.65 13.35 -27.33
C ASP A 35 10.96 12.67 -26.14
N LYS A 36 9.92 13.31 -25.58
CA LYS A 36 9.06 12.75 -24.53
C LYS A 36 7.60 12.72 -24.96
N PHE A 37 7.00 11.55 -24.77
CA PHE A 37 5.61 11.23 -25.10
C PHE A 37 4.99 10.49 -23.93
N ALA A 38 3.66 10.49 -23.80
CA ALA A 38 2.99 9.78 -22.71
C ALA A 38 1.79 8.97 -23.21
N ILE A 39 1.60 7.75 -22.66
CA ILE A 39 0.38 6.95 -22.86
C ILE A 39 -0.71 7.43 -21.91
N VAL A 40 -0.34 7.83 -20.70
CA VAL A 40 -1.23 8.51 -19.75
C VAL A 40 -0.71 9.92 -19.55
N GLU A 41 -1.49 10.90 -19.97
CA GLU A 41 -1.15 12.31 -19.74
C GLU A 41 -1.61 12.73 -18.35
N VAL A 42 -0.76 13.48 -17.64
CA VAL A 42 -1.07 14.10 -16.36
C VAL A 42 -0.96 15.60 -16.49
N ASP A 43 -2.08 16.30 -16.27
CA ASP A 43 -2.10 17.77 -16.21
C ASP A 43 -1.51 18.22 -14.86
N GLN A 44 -0.31 18.77 -14.89
CA GLN A 44 0.44 19.21 -13.71
C GLN A 44 -0.21 20.41 -12.98
N SER A 45 -1.30 20.98 -13.51
CA SER A 45 -2.04 22.11 -12.91
C SER A 45 -3.44 21.74 -12.42
N ALA A 46 -3.95 20.57 -12.80
CA ALA A 46 -5.30 20.14 -12.46
C ALA A 46 -5.39 19.55 -11.06
N THR A 47 -6.52 19.79 -10.39
CA THR A 47 -6.86 19.15 -9.10
C THR A 47 -7.97 18.12 -9.23
N ALA A 48 -8.92 18.33 -10.14
CA ALA A 48 -10.00 17.37 -10.40
C ALA A 48 -9.47 16.16 -11.16
N TYR A 49 -9.71 14.95 -10.64
CA TYR A 49 -9.18 13.71 -11.21
C TYR A 49 -9.49 13.52 -12.69
N ASN A 50 -10.70 13.87 -13.15
CA ASN A 50 -11.08 13.75 -14.54
C ASN A 50 -10.33 14.71 -15.48
N ASN A 51 -9.80 15.81 -14.95
CA ASN A 51 -8.96 16.75 -15.71
C ASN A 51 -7.47 16.41 -15.54
N LEU A 52 -7.10 15.85 -14.37
CA LEU A 52 -5.74 15.48 -14.01
C LEU A 52 -5.19 14.38 -14.92
N VAL A 53 -6.03 13.41 -15.31
CA VAL A 53 -5.59 12.17 -15.96
C VAL A 53 -6.35 11.96 -17.26
N LYS A 54 -5.57 11.72 -18.33
CA LYS A 54 -6.11 11.40 -19.66
C LYS A 54 -5.36 10.18 -20.23
N VAL A 55 -6.09 9.09 -20.41
CA VAL A 55 -5.55 7.83 -20.91
C VAL A 55 -5.73 7.72 -22.41
N HIS A 56 -4.66 7.35 -23.12
CA HIS A 56 -4.64 7.10 -24.55
C HIS A 56 -4.39 5.60 -24.85
N ASP A 57 -4.75 5.16 -26.05
CA ASP A 57 -4.49 3.81 -26.55
C ASP A 57 -3.03 3.60 -27.02
N GLY A 58 -2.18 4.60 -26.81
CA GLY A 58 -0.76 4.66 -27.11
C GLY A 58 -0.31 6.10 -27.28
N ALA A 59 0.99 6.33 -27.26
CA ALA A 59 1.58 7.65 -27.47
C ALA A 59 1.73 7.95 -28.96
N ASP A 60 1.28 9.11 -29.40
CA ASP A 60 1.43 9.59 -30.78
C ASP A 60 2.82 10.21 -30.97
N VAL A 61 3.74 9.46 -31.59
CA VAL A 61 5.12 9.87 -31.83
C VAL A 61 5.26 10.49 -33.20
N LYS A 62 5.89 11.65 -33.26
CA LYS A 62 6.24 12.34 -34.51
C LYS A 62 7.75 12.49 -34.65
N VAL A 63 8.29 12.09 -35.78
CA VAL A 63 9.70 12.20 -36.14
C VAL A 63 9.84 13.09 -37.35
N GLN A 64 10.75 14.05 -37.30
CA GLN A 64 11.12 14.89 -38.43
C GLN A 64 12.60 14.70 -38.73
N TRP A 65 12.96 14.71 -40.01
CA TRP A 65 14.38 14.62 -40.43
C TRP A 65 14.64 15.51 -41.62
N ASP A 66 15.91 15.91 -41.74
CA ASP A 66 16.51 16.58 -42.86
C ASP A 66 17.79 15.87 -43.30
N VAL A 67 18.04 15.89 -44.64
CA VAL A 67 19.27 15.42 -45.26
C VAL A 67 19.94 16.61 -45.97
N TRP A 68 21.13 16.98 -45.53
CA TRP A 68 21.82 18.15 -46.00
C TRP A 68 22.64 17.91 -47.27
N SER A 69 23.02 16.65 -47.58
CA SER A 69 23.83 16.29 -48.72
C SER A 69 23.68 14.83 -49.08
N GLY A 70 23.98 14.44 -50.31
CA GLY A 70 23.88 13.07 -50.82
C GLY A 70 22.80 12.86 -51.85
N ALA A 71 22.59 11.67 -52.34
CA ALA A 71 21.56 11.32 -53.27
C ALA A 71 20.16 11.31 -52.64
N ALA A 72 19.12 11.63 -53.44
CA ALA A 72 17.76 11.58 -52.94
C ALA A 72 17.33 10.14 -52.57
N PRO A 73 16.70 9.93 -51.42
CA PRO A 73 16.11 8.65 -51.05
C PRO A 73 14.79 8.42 -51.79
N THR A 74 14.45 7.13 -52.03
CA THR A 74 13.16 6.72 -52.60
C THR A 74 12.23 6.09 -51.54
N SER A 75 12.82 5.61 -50.43
CA SER A 75 12.05 5.10 -49.31
C SER A 75 12.66 5.53 -47.96
N ALA A 76 11.84 5.57 -46.95
CA ALA A 76 12.22 5.89 -45.58
C ALA A 76 11.60 4.89 -44.60
N LYS A 77 12.32 4.58 -43.52
CA LYS A 77 11.84 3.82 -42.37
C LYS A 77 12.23 4.55 -41.09
N VAL A 78 11.36 4.46 -40.09
CA VAL A 78 11.70 4.80 -38.71
C VAL A 78 11.81 3.51 -37.92
N LEU A 79 12.87 3.39 -37.13
CA LEU A 79 13.12 2.23 -36.30
C LEU A 79 13.24 2.69 -34.83
N LEU A 80 12.64 1.89 -33.93
CA LEU A 80 12.86 1.98 -32.48
C LEU A 80 13.59 0.72 -32.03
N ASP A 81 14.74 0.87 -31.40
CA ASP A 81 15.64 -0.23 -30.99
C ASP A 81 15.89 -1.24 -32.12
N GLY A 82 16.08 -0.73 -33.34
CA GLY A 82 16.31 -1.52 -34.54
C GLY A 82 15.06 -2.19 -35.15
N LYS A 83 13.88 -2.03 -34.55
CA LYS A 83 12.61 -2.54 -35.11
C LYS A 83 11.87 -1.47 -35.89
N THR A 84 11.51 -1.77 -37.13
CA THR A 84 10.73 -0.86 -37.99
C THR A 84 9.35 -0.61 -37.37
N VAL A 85 9.02 0.66 -37.14
CA VAL A 85 7.72 1.12 -36.59
C VAL A 85 6.93 1.94 -37.62
N TRP A 86 7.60 2.46 -38.67
CA TRP A 86 6.95 3.20 -39.75
C TRP A 86 7.75 3.04 -41.04
N THR A 87 7.03 3.05 -42.19
CA THR A 87 7.62 3.05 -43.54
C THR A 87 6.87 4.04 -44.42
N GLY A 88 7.60 4.69 -45.34
CA GLY A 88 7.02 5.65 -46.28
C GLY A 88 7.93 6.00 -47.44
N ALA A 89 7.50 6.93 -48.27
CA ALA A 89 8.32 7.44 -49.38
C ALA A 89 9.53 8.21 -48.82
N GLY A 90 10.67 8.06 -49.48
CA GLY A 90 11.90 8.76 -49.16
C GLY A 90 11.85 10.21 -49.60
N SER A 91 12.35 11.12 -48.79
CA SER A 91 12.53 12.55 -49.10
C SER A 91 13.73 13.12 -48.36
N MET A 92 14.34 14.19 -48.92
CA MET A 92 15.44 14.90 -48.27
C MET A 92 15.01 15.56 -46.97
N SER A 93 13.77 15.97 -46.83
CA SER A 93 13.12 16.42 -45.60
C SER A 93 11.79 15.68 -45.45
N GLY A 94 11.58 15.04 -44.32
CA GLY A 94 10.40 14.21 -44.11
C GLY A 94 9.88 14.22 -42.70
N THR A 95 8.65 13.73 -42.56
CA THR A 95 7.97 13.51 -41.26
C THR A 95 7.31 12.15 -41.24
N ALA A 96 7.47 11.45 -40.16
CA ALA A 96 6.74 10.22 -39.85
C ALA A 96 5.87 10.43 -38.60
N ALA A 97 4.70 9.81 -38.58
CA ALA A 97 3.83 9.74 -37.41
C ALA A 97 3.39 8.29 -37.21
N PHE A 98 3.50 7.81 -35.99
CA PHE A 98 3.15 6.43 -35.60
C PHE A 98 2.80 6.36 -34.13
N LYS A 99 2.15 5.27 -33.72
CA LYS A 99 1.72 5.07 -32.35
C LYS A 99 2.61 4.05 -31.63
N VAL A 100 3.01 4.37 -30.38
CA VAL A 100 3.76 3.48 -29.49
C VAL A 100 2.87 3.10 -28.32
N THR A 101 2.58 1.80 -28.16
CA THR A 101 1.64 1.26 -27.15
C THR A 101 2.28 0.75 -25.89
N LYS A 102 3.61 0.81 -25.79
CA LYS A 102 4.36 0.40 -24.58
C LYS A 102 5.27 1.53 -24.12
N GLY A 103 5.26 1.77 -22.83
CA GLY A 103 6.21 2.69 -22.21
C GLY A 103 7.65 2.18 -22.30
N GLY A 104 8.60 3.09 -22.33
CA GLY A 104 10.02 2.74 -22.40
C GLY A 104 10.92 3.89 -22.82
N ARG A 105 12.20 3.57 -22.93
CA ARG A 105 13.28 4.42 -23.43
C ARG A 105 13.80 3.78 -24.73
N TYR A 106 13.59 4.43 -25.85
CA TYR A 106 13.85 3.85 -27.17
C TYR A 106 14.95 4.62 -27.91
N GLN A 107 15.79 3.89 -28.64
CA GLN A 107 16.75 4.45 -29.57
C GLN A 107 16.09 4.58 -30.94
N GLU A 108 15.76 5.81 -31.33
CA GLU A 108 15.12 6.13 -32.58
C GLU A 108 16.15 6.36 -33.66
N THR A 109 15.96 5.75 -34.85
CA THR A 109 16.77 5.98 -36.06
C THR A 109 15.90 6.11 -37.28
N VAL A 110 16.36 6.88 -38.28
CA VAL A 110 15.76 7.00 -39.59
C VAL A 110 16.68 6.35 -40.60
N GLU A 111 16.19 5.34 -41.34
CA GLU A 111 16.85 4.70 -42.46
C GLU A 111 16.28 5.22 -43.77
N LEU A 112 17.14 5.73 -44.63
CA LEU A 112 16.80 6.22 -45.98
C LEU A 112 17.46 5.36 -47.03
N CYS A 113 16.69 4.88 -48.02
CA CYS A 113 17.18 4.00 -49.03
C CYS A 113 16.89 4.53 -50.45
N ASN A 114 17.75 4.16 -51.42
CA ASN A 114 17.52 4.26 -52.85
C ASN A 114 18.05 2.98 -53.57
N ALA A 115 18.09 2.97 -54.87
CA ALA A 115 18.56 1.79 -55.63
C ALA A 115 20.03 1.39 -55.35
N SER A 116 20.84 2.32 -54.81
CA SER A 116 22.27 2.11 -54.49
C SER A 116 22.54 1.63 -53.08
N GLY A 117 21.54 1.67 -52.20
CA GLY A 117 21.67 1.23 -50.83
C GLY A 117 20.98 2.18 -49.83
N CYS A 118 21.26 1.95 -48.56
CA CYS A 118 20.64 2.67 -47.45
C CYS A 118 21.68 3.42 -46.61
N SER A 119 21.24 4.48 -45.98
CA SER A 119 21.96 5.19 -44.90
C SER A 119 21.07 5.33 -43.67
N THR A 120 21.68 5.22 -42.50
CA THR A 120 20.95 5.35 -41.21
C THR A 120 21.46 6.57 -40.45
N SER A 121 20.54 7.32 -39.84
CA SER A 121 20.84 8.46 -38.98
C SER A 121 21.66 8.07 -37.74
N ALA A 122 22.21 9.06 -37.06
CA ALA A 122 22.56 8.90 -35.65
C ALA A 122 21.33 8.52 -34.85
N SER A 123 21.52 7.77 -33.76
CA SER A 123 20.46 7.40 -32.84
C SER A 123 20.05 8.60 -31.97
N LYS A 124 18.77 8.76 -31.74
CA LYS A 124 18.17 9.73 -30.81
C LYS A 124 17.38 8.98 -29.73
N LEU A 125 17.61 9.33 -28.46
CA LEU A 125 16.80 8.79 -27.37
C LEU A 125 15.42 9.45 -27.38
N ILE A 126 14.35 8.66 -27.40
CA ILE A 126 12.99 9.09 -27.09
C ILE A 126 12.46 8.33 -25.87
N ILE A 127 11.58 8.99 -25.12
CA ILE A 127 10.95 8.47 -23.92
C ILE A 127 9.46 8.40 -24.15
N VAL A 128 8.88 7.22 -23.99
CA VAL A 128 7.42 7.03 -23.97
C VAL A 128 7.03 6.69 -22.53
N ALA A 129 6.43 7.63 -21.84
CA ALA A 129 6.02 7.46 -20.46
C ALA A 129 4.77 6.59 -20.35
N ASP A 130 4.80 5.66 -19.40
CA ASP A 130 3.63 4.87 -18.99
C ASP A 130 3.65 4.67 -17.48
N THR A 131 2.48 4.48 -16.89
CA THR A 131 2.27 4.36 -15.45
C THR A 131 2.73 3.02 -14.85
N ASP A 132 3.32 2.14 -15.66
CA ASP A 132 4.08 0.97 -15.19
C ASP A 132 5.53 1.31 -14.79
N GLY A 133 5.96 2.57 -15.00
CA GLY A 133 7.31 3.04 -14.69
C GLY A 133 8.39 2.56 -15.64
N SER A 134 8.05 1.91 -16.77
CA SER A 134 9.01 1.32 -17.73
C SER A 134 9.99 2.36 -18.31
N HIS A 135 9.57 3.61 -18.44
CA HIS A 135 10.36 4.74 -18.95
C HIS A 135 11.34 5.32 -17.93
N LEU A 136 11.12 5.09 -16.63
CA LEU A 136 11.91 5.68 -15.55
C LEU A 136 13.25 4.98 -15.38
N LEU A 137 14.20 5.67 -14.78
CA LEU A 137 15.41 5.06 -14.22
C LEU A 137 15.09 4.49 -12.83
N PRO A 138 15.79 3.42 -12.38
CA PRO A 138 15.61 2.89 -11.04
C PRO A 138 15.94 3.94 -9.96
N LEU A 139 15.06 4.09 -8.97
CA LEU A 139 15.30 4.90 -7.78
C LEU A 139 15.84 3.98 -6.68
N ASN A 140 17.15 4.07 -6.44
CA ASN A 140 17.78 3.38 -5.31
C ASN A 140 17.68 4.25 -4.08
N THR A 141 17.06 3.72 -3.03
CA THR A 141 16.98 4.38 -1.73
C THR A 141 18.19 4.03 -0.88
N THR A 142 18.70 5.00 -0.13
CA THR A 142 19.78 4.76 0.83
C THR A 142 19.18 4.40 2.19
N MET A 143 19.76 3.40 2.85
CA MET A 143 19.43 3.10 4.24
C MET A 143 19.80 4.28 5.12
N GLN A 144 18.81 4.90 5.76
CA GLN A 144 18.99 6.05 6.64
C GLN A 144 18.79 5.63 8.09
N GLU A 145 19.33 6.43 9.00
CA GLU A 145 19.22 6.22 10.45
C GLU A 145 19.72 4.83 10.87
N ASN A 146 18.91 4.06 11.60
CA ASN A 146 19.26 2.74 12.08
C ASN A 146 18.90 1.61 11.11
N ASN A 147 18.34 1.92 9.92
CA ASN A 147 18.02 0.90 8.92
C ASN A 147 19.28 0.14 8.48
N LYS A 148 19.18 -1.18 8.43
CA LYS A 148 20.28 -2.08 8.07
C LYS A 148 20.01 -2.74 6.72
N THR A 149 21.06 -2.92 5.93
CA THR A 149 20.98 -3.83 4.79
C THR A 149 20.91 -5.27 5.29
N LEU A 150 19.86 -5.97 4.93
CA LEU A 150 19.63 -7.35 5.37
C LEU A 150 20.32 -8.35 4.46
N SER A 151 20.95 -9.35 5.04
CA SER A 151 21.59 -10.45 4.29
C SER A 151 20.63 -11.62 4.01
N LYS A 152 19.48 -11.65 4.68
CA LYS A 152 18.44 -12.68 4.52
C LYS A 152 17.09 -12.01 4.44
N HIS A 153 16.26 -12.47 3.52
CA HIS A 153 14.86 -12.06 3.39
C HIS A 153 13.94 -13.24 3.71
N THR A 154 12.78 -12.93 4.26
CA THR A 154 11.73 -13.91 4.52
C THR A 154 10.80 -14.01 3.31
N ASP A 155 10.13 -15.14 3.16
CA ASP A 155 9.01 -15.34 2.21
C ASP A 155 7.67 -14.83 2.76
N LYS A 156 7.64 -14.40 4.02
CA LYS A 156 6.47 -13.82 4.67
C LYS A 156 6.34 -12.34 4.31
N VAL A 157 5.13 -11.80 4.49
CA VAL A 157 4.90 -10.36 4.33
C VAL A 157 5.73 -9.58 5.34
N VAL A 158 6.47 -8.59 4.84
CA VAL A 158 7.04 -7.48 5.59
C VAL A 158 6.52 -6.22 4.93
N GLY A 159 5.44 -5.68 5.48
CA GLY A 159 4.72 -4.54 4.91
C GLY A 159 4.81 -3.30 5.78
N ALA A 160 4.55 -2.14 5.15
CA ALA A 160 4.33 -0.90 5.88
C ALA A 160 3.38 0.02 5.13
N TYR A 161 2.58 0.76 5.89
CA TYR A 161 1.84 1.89 5.35
C TYR A 161 2.77 3.07 5.10
N PHE A 162 2.59 3.71 3.96
CA PHE A 162 3.18 4.99 3.61
C PHE A 162 2.06 6.03 3.50
N PRO A 163 1.93 6.96 4.47
CA PRO A 163 0.94 8.03 4.41
C PRO A 163 1.26 9.04 3.29
N GLU A 164 0.27 9.36 2.44
CA GLU A 164 0.41 10.34 1.35
C GLU A 164 0.95 11.68 1.85
N TRP A 165 0.49 12.10 3.03
CA TRP A 165 0.86 13.37 3.67
C TRP A 165 2.23 13.36 4.37
N GLY A 166 2.91 12.21 4.46
CA GLY A 166 4.26 12.12 5.05
C GLY A 166 5.29 13.00 4.37
N VAL A 167 5.02 13.46 3.15
CA VAL A 167 5.88 14.33 2.36
C VAL A 167 5.91 15.81 2.82
N TYR A 168 4.97 16.22 3.66
CA TYR A 168 4.88 17.59 4.18
C TYR A 168 5.73 17.76 5.45
N ASP A 169 5.14 18.18 6.55
CA ASP A 169 5.84 18.51 7.80
C ASP A 169 6.66 17.33 8.36
N ARG A 170 6.25 16.08 8.12
CA ARG A 170 7.03 14.88 8.45
C ARG A 170 8.29 14.76 7.61
N ASN A 171 8.34 15.42 6.45
CA ASN A 171 9.48 15.44 5.51
C ASN A 171 10.03 14.04 5.20
N PHE A 172 9.10 13.10 4.96
CA PHE A 172 9.43 11.72 4.63
C PHE A 172 8.88 11.36 3.23
N PRO A 173 9.56 11.79 2.15
CA PRO A 173 9.22 11.38 0.79
C PRO A 173 9.60 9.91 0.53
N VAL A 174 9.07 9.37 -0.57
CA VAL A 174 9.21 7.96 -0.95
C VAL A 174 10.68 7.49 -1.03
N ASP A 175 11.61 8.35 -1.47
CA ASP A 175 13.04 8.02 -1.54
C ASP A 175 13.71 7.79 -0.17
N LYS A 176 13.01 8.09 0.94
CA LYS A 176 13.45 7.73 2.29
C LYS A 176 12.98 6.34 2.75
N ILE A 177 12.05 5.71 2.04
CA ILE A 177 11.58 4.37 2.40
C ILE A 177 12.72 3.36 2.23
N PRO A 178 13.04 2.54 3.25
CA PRO A 178 14.03 1.47 3.15
C PRO A 178 13.46 0.27 2.36
N ALA A 179 13.20 0.48 1.06
CA ALA A 179 12.44 -0.41 0.21
C ALA A 179 13.03 -1.83 0.09
N ALA A 180 14.36 -1.97 0.22
CA ALA A 180 15.00 -3.28 0.21
C ALA A 180 14.64 -4.14 1.43
N ASN A 181 14.09 -3.55 2.49
CA ASN A 181 13.64 -4.24 3.70
C ASN A 181 12.13 -4.48 3.74
N LEU A 182 11.42 -4.16 2.65
CA LEU A 182 9.98 -4.32 2.51
C LEU A 182 9.67 -5.18 1.28
N ASN A 183 8.57 -5.92 1.34
CA ASN A 183 7.98 -6.55 0.15
C ASN A 183 6.56 -6.05 -0.14
N HIS A 184 5.95 -5.28 0.79
CA HIS A 184 4.67 -4.60 0.59
C HIS A 184 4.73 -3.16 1.09
N ILE A 185 4.21 -2.24 0.29
CA ILE A 185 3.89 -0.86 0.66
C ILE A 185 2.39 -0.66 0.43
N LEU A 186 1.70 -0.21 1.48
CA LEU A 186 0.30 0.19 1.40
C LEU A 186 0.27 1.72 1.36
N TYR A 187 -0.21 2.26 0.25
CA TYR A 187 -0.28 3.71 0.03
C TYR A 187 -1.57 4.27 0.63
N GLY A 188 -1.49 4.98 1.71
CA GLY A 188 -2.61 5.53 2.46
C GLY A 188 -2.78 7.04 2.23
N PHE A 189 -3.93 7.50 1.77
CA PHE A 189 -5.09 6.72 1.38
C PHE A 189 -5.69 7.21 0.06
N ILE A 190 -6.36 6.31 -0.63
CA ILE A 190 -7.16 6.63 -1.81
C ILE A 190 -8.62 6.81 -1.36
N PRO A 191 -9.21 8.01 -1.58
CA PRO A 191 -10.56 8.31 -1.15
C PRO A 191 -11.61 7.78 -2.13
N ILE A 192 -12.81 7.63 -1.60
CA ILE A 192 -14.03 7.39 -2.37
C ILE A 192 -14.79 8.71 -2.48
N CYS A 193 -15.14 9.13 -3.69
CA CYS A 193 -15.84 10.37 -3.95
C CYS A 193 -17.24 10.39 -3.33
N GLY A 194 -17.64 11.55 -2.84
CA GLY A 194 -18.94 11.85 -2.28
C GLY A 194 -18.88 13.10 -1.42
N GLY A 195 -19.97 13.84 -1.40
CA GLY A 195 -20.11 15.07 -0.61
C GLY A 195 -20.74 14.84 0.77
N ASP A 196 -21.58 15.80 1.17
CA ASP A 196 -22.32 15.77 2.43
C ASP A 196 -23.13 14.48 2.59
N GLY A 197 -23.05 13.86 3.76
CA GLY A 197 -23.71 12.60 4.08
C GLY A 197 -23.00 11.32 3.55
N ILE A 198 -21.85 11.48 2.85
CA ILE A 198 -21.05 10.37 2.33
C ILE A 198 -19.63 10.37 2.94
N ASN A 199 -19.02 11.55 3.13
CA ASN A 199 -17.67 11.69 3.69
C ASN A 199 -17.65 12.68 4.89
N ASP A 200 -18.62 12.61 5.77
CA ASP A 200 -18.77 13.58 6.88
C ASP A 200 -17.62 13.50 7.89
N SER A 201 -16.99 12.34 8.05
CA SER A 201 -15.83 12.15 8.91
C SER A 201 -14.65 13.07 8.56
N LEU A 202 -14.47 13.44 7.29
CA LEU A 202 -13.43 14.38 6.86
C LEU A 202 -13.62 15.79 7.42
N LYS A 203 -14.85 16.15 7.82
CA LYS A 203 -15.16 17.47 8.41
C LYS A 203 -14.64 17.60 9.83
N THR A 204 -14.29 16.49 10.49
CA THR A 204 -13.78 16.47 11.86
C THR A 204 -12.29 16.77 11.95
N ILE A 205 -11.56 16.72 10.81
CA ILE A 205 -10.13 17.03 10.75
C ILE A 205 -9.94 18.52 11.02
N GLU A 206 -9.12 18.85 12.01
CA GLU A 206 -8.81 20.24 12.37
C GLU A 206 -8.26 21.01 11.15
N GLY A 207 -8.73 22.26 10.98
CA GLY A 207 -8.39 23.10 9.83
C GLY A 207 -9.33 22.95 8.62
N GLY A 208 -10.25 21.97 8.60
CA GLY A 208 -11.43 21.91 7.71
C GLY A 208 -11.20 21.80 6.21
N ASN A 209 -9.96 21.66 5.76
CA ASN A 209 -9.64 21.71 4.33
C ASN A 209 -9.75 20.35 3.61
N SER A 210 -9.69 19.23 4.33
CA SER A 210 -9.64 17.88 3.73
C SER A 210 -10.94 17.52 3.01
N PHE A 211 -12.10 17.86 3.56
CA PHE A 211 -13.40 17.65 2.92
C PHE A 211 -13.55 18.45 1.63
N GLU A 212 -13.19 19.74 1.65
CA GLU A 212 -13.23 20.61 0.47
C GLU A 212 -12.16 20.21 -0.57
N ALA A 213 -11.00 19.69 -0.13
CA ALA A 213 -9.99 19.12 -1.03
C ALA A 213 -10.53 17.89 -1.77
N LEU A 214 -11.21 16.98 -1.06
CA LEU A 214 -11.86 15.84 -1.67
C LEU A 214 -12.92 16.27 -2.70
N LYS A 215 -13.77 17.23 -2.37
CA LYS A 215 -14.79 17.76 -3.32
C LYS A 215 -14.15 18.31 -4.60
N ARG A 216 -13.01 19.01 -4.48
CA ARG A 216 -12.26 19.50 -5.66
C ARG A 216 -11.66 18.35 -6.47
N ALA A 217 -11.04 17.37 -5.81
CA ALA A 217 -10.48 16.20 -6.46
C ALA A 217 -11.54 15.36 -7.20
N CYS A 218 -12.74 15.29 -6.65
CA CYS A 218 -13.88 14.55 -7.19
C CYS A 218 -14.74 15.34 -8.17
N ALA A 219 -14.39 16.59 -8.50
CA ALA A 219 -15.20 17.39 -9.41
C ALA A 219 -15.36 16.68 -10.79
N GLY A 220 -16.62 16.49 -11.20
CA GLY A 220 -16.97 15.76 -12.42
C GLY A 220 -16.96 14.24 -12.31
N ARG A 221 -16.61 13.66 -11.15
CA ARG A 221 -16.80 12.23 -10.87
C ARG A 221 -18.17 11.99 -10.22
N GLN A 222 -18.65 10.77 -10.36
CA GLN A 222 -19.85 10.34 -9.63
C GLN A 222 -19.48 9.96 -8.20
N ASP A 223 -20.42 10.10 -7.27
CA ASP A 223 -20.28 9.56 -5.92
C ASP A 223 -19.94 8.08 -5.96
N PHE A 224 -19.14 7.63 -5.02
CA PHE A 224 -18.62 6.25 -4.89
C PHE A 224 -17.60 5.82 -5.95
N GLN A 225 -17.05 6.72 -6.74
CA GLN A 225 -15.85 6.46 -7.53
C GLN A 225 -14.60 6.84 -6.74
N VAL A 226 -13.49 6.14 -6.96
CA VAL A 226 -12.20 6.47 -6.34
C VAL A 226 -11.53 7.65 -7.05
N ALA A 227 -10.72 8.43 -6.33
CA ALA A 227 -9.95 9.55 -6.86
C ALA A 227 -8.57 9.62 -6.18
N ILE A 228 -7.75 10.59 -6.57
CA ILE A 228 -6.53 10.97 -5.83
C ILE A 228 -6.90 12.16 -4.96
N HIS A 229 -6.66 12.06 -3.65
CA HIS A 229 -7.06 13.11 -2.69
C HIS A 229 -6.18 14.37 -2.84
N ASP A 230 -4.87 14.17 -2.93
CA ASP A 230 -3.88 15.22 -3.06
C ASP A 230 -3.04 15.04 -4.35
N PRO A 231 -3.48 15.62 -5.48
CA PRO A 231 -2.74 15.54 -6.74
C PRO A 231 -1.32 16.11 -6.66
N TRP A 232 -1.10 17.10 -5.79
CA TRP A 232 0.22 17.71 -5.61
C TRP A 232 1.20 16.70 -5.01
N ALA A 233 0.86 16.08 -3.89
CA ALA A 233 1.70 15.05 -3.27
C ALA A 233 1.85 13.82 -4.17
N ALA A 234 0.76 13.37 -4.80
CA ALA A 234 0.75 12.15 -5.57
C ALA A 234 1.51 12.24 -6.90
N LEU A 235 1.39 13.37 -7.65
CA LEU A 235 1.78 13.43 -9.07
C LEU A 235 2.51 14.70 -9.52
N GLN A 236 2.43 15.80 -8.77
CA GLN A 236 2.85 17.11 -9.28
C GLN A 236 4.13 17.65 -8.62
N GLN A 237 4.40 17.23 -7.38
CA GLN A 237 5.56 17.73 -6.65
C GLN A 237 6.86 17.15 -7.21
N SER A 238 7.81 18.04 -7.57
CA SER A 238 9.16 17.62 -7.97
C SER A 238 9.86 16.90 -6.81
N ARG A 239 10.47 15.74 -7.10
CA ARG A 239 11.13 14.87 -6.13
C ARG A 239 12.43 14.33 -6.69
N THR A 240 13.33 13.87 -5.82
CA THR A 240 14.60 13.25 -6.18
C THR A 240 14.42 12.21 -7.28
N GLY A 241 15.19 12.35 -8.36
CA GLY A 241 15.12 11.47 -9.53
C GLY A 241 13.98 11.78 -10.51
N LEU A 242 13.06 12.72 -10.17
CA LEU A 242 11.91 13.13 -10.95
C LEU A 242 11.73 14.65 -10.91
N ASP A 243 12.82 15.38 -10.95
CA ASP A 243 12.90 16.84 -10.80
C ASP A 243 12.94 17.58 -12.14
N SER A 244 13.03 16.86 -13.26
CA SER A 244 12.93 17.47 -14.59
C SER A 244 11.58 18.17 -14.78
N TRP A 245 11.59 19.40 -15.33
CA TRP A 245 10.38 20.18 -15.53
C TRP A 245 9.35 19.48 -16.43
N ASP A 246 9.82 18.67 -17.36
CA ASP A 246 9.05 17.94 -18.36
C ASP A 246 8.83 16.45 -17.97
N GLU A 247 9.08 16.06 -16.71
CA GLU A 247 8.78 14.72 -16.24
C GLU A 247 7.26 14.52 -16.14
N PRO A 248 6.67 13.55 -16.87
CA PRO A 248 5.23 13.32 -16.91
C PRO A 248 4.63 12.92 -15.56
N TYR A 249 5.34 12.09 -14.79
CA TYR A 249 4.86 11.59 -13.51
C TYR A 249 5.85 11.93 -12.41
N LYS A 250 5.46 12.84 -11.53
CA LYS A 250 6.24 13.29 -10.37
C LYS A 250 5.66 12.74 -9.07
N GLY A 251 5.95 13.37 -7.96
CA GLY A 251 5.36 13.08 -6.66
C GLY A 251 5.59 11.66 -6.17
N ASN A 252 4.70 11.22 -5.30
CA ASN A 252 4.77 9.90 -4.68
C ASN A 252 4.63 8.76 -5.71
N PHE A 253 3.73 8.90 -6.68
CA PHE A 253 3.50 7.86 -7.68
C PHE A 253 4.71 7.66 -8.59
N GLY A 254 5.30 8.76 -9.07
CA GLY A 254 6.52 8.69 -9.88
C GLY A 254 7.67 8.04 -9.14
N GLN A 255 7.90 8.43 -7.87
CA GLN A 255 8.95 7.82 -7.05
C GLN A 255 8.66 6.34 -6.74
N LEU A 256 7.41 5.94 -6.46
CA LEU A 256 7.02 4.54 -6.26
C LEU A 256 7.24 3.70 -7.52
N MET A 257 6.90 4.22 -8.71
CA MET A 257 7.21 3.55 -9.99
C MET A 257 8.72 3.31 -10.16
N ALA A 258 9.54 4.33 -9.91
CA ALA A 258 10.99 4.24 -10.02
C ALA A 258 11.60 3.33 -8.93
N MET A 259 11.04 3.33 -7.73
CA MET A 259 11.42 2.44 -6.62
C MET A 259 11.12 0.97 -6.94
N LYS A 260 9.94 0.67 -7.50
CA LYS A 260 9.62 -0.69 -7.96
C LYS A 260 10.57 -1.17 -9.05
N LYS A 261 11.02 -0.29 -9.93
CA LYS A 261 12.02 -0.64 -10.95
C LYS A 261 13.36 -1.04 -10.34
N ALA A 262 13.74 -0.44 -9.21
CA ALA A 262 14.91 -0.85 -8.43
C ALA A 262 14.66 -2.13 -7.61
N ASN A 263 13.40 -2.40 -7.24
CA ASN A 263 12.99 -3.51 -6.39
C ASN A 263 11.82 -4.27 -7.04
N PRO A 264 12.07 -5.12 -8.06
CA PRO A 264 11.01 -5.77 -8.85
C PRO A 264 10.07 -6.69 -8.06
N GLY A 265 10.50 -7.17 -6.88
CA GLY A 265 9.68 -7.98 -5.98
C GLY A 265 8.77 -7.18 -5.05
N LEU A 266 8.94 -5.84 -5.01
CA LEU A 266 8.14 -4.97 -4.14
C LEU A 266 6.72 -4.81 -4.69
N LYS A 267 5.75 -5.07 -3.84
CA LYS A 267 4.33 -4.84 -4.10
C LYS A 267 3.89 -3.49 -3.54
N VAL A 268 3.12 -2.75 -4.31
CA VAL A 268 2.52 -1.48 -3.88
C VAL A 268 1.02 -1.55 -4.10
N LEU A 269 0.26 -1.39 -3.03
CA LEU A 269 -1.19 -1.42 -3.05
C LEU A 269 -1.76 -0.07 -2.63
N PRO A 270 -2.69 0.52 -3.40
CA PRO A 270 -3.48 1.64 -2.92
C PRO A 270 -4.40 1.13 -1.82
N SER A 271 -4.34 1.75 -0.64
CA SER A 271 -5.28 1.49 0.46
C SER A 271 -6.46 2.46 0.34
N ILE A 272 -7.65 1.91 0.21
CA ILE A 272 -8.89 2.66 0.00
C ILE A 272 -9.66 2.68 1.31
N GLY A 273 -9.92 3.87 1.84
CA GLY A 273 -10.58 4.06 3.13
C GLY A 273 -9.67 4.66 4.17
N GLY A 274 -9.60 4.05 5.35
CA GLY A 274 -8.91 4.55 6.54
C GLY A 274 -9.87 5.30 7.47
N TRP A 275 -9.40 5.69 8.67
CA TRP A 275 -10.21 6.22 9.78
C TRP A 275 -11.23 7.30 9.38
N THR A 276 -10.81 8.29 8.61
CA THR A 276 -11.68 9.43 8.21
C THR A 276 -12.31 9.27 6.83
N LEU A 277 -12.00 8.19 6.09
CA LEU A 277 -12.45 7.96 4.71
C LEU A 277 -13.32 6.71 4.57
N SER A 278 -13.75 6.10 5.69
CA SER A 278 -14.54 4.87 5.70
C SER A 278 -16.06 5.09 5.55
N ASP A 279 -16.56 6.31 5.74
CA ASP A 279 -18.00 6.60 5.68
C ASP A 279 -18.71 6.05 4.42
N PRO A 280 -18.13 6.14 3.21
CA PRO A 280 -18.79 5.66 1.98
C PRO A 280 -19.08 4.16 1.99
N PHE A 281 -18.29 3.34 2.69
CA PHE A 281 -18.49 1.90 2.72
C PHE A 281 -19.84 1.50 3.32
N PHE A 282 -20.35 2.25 4.29
CA PHE A 282 -21.65 1.99 4.93
C PHE A 282 -22.84 2.15 3.98
N LYS A 283 -22.65 2.76 2.80
CA LYS A 283 -23.67 2.84 1.73
C LYS A 283 -23.58 1.69 0.73
N MET A 284 -22.54 0.88 0.78
CA MET A 284 -22.26 -0.17 -0.18
C MET A 284 -23.12 -1.45 0.02
N HIS A 285 -24.09 -1.43 0.94
CA HIS A 285 -25.16 -2.43 0.96
C HIS A 285 -26.01 -2.38 -0.31
N ASP A 286 -26.09 -1.22 -0.98
CA ASP A 286 -26.67 -1.08 -2.31
C ASP A 286 -25.69 -1.63 -3.37
N LYS A 287 -26.19 -2.62 -4.13
CA LYS A 287 -25.38 -3.25 -5.19
C LYS A 287 -24.96 -2.28 -6.30
N ALA A 288 -25.83 -1.33 -6.67
CA ALA A 288 -25.49 -0.36 -7.71
C ALA A 288 -24.34 0.58 -7.28
N ILE A 289 -24.26 0.88 -5.99
CA ILE A 289 -23.14 1.62 -5.40
C ILE A 289 -21.86 0.78 -5.45
N ARG A 290 -21.92 -0.51 -5.04
CA ARG A 290 -20.75 -1.39 -5.12
C ARG A 290 -20.27 -1.59 -6.56
N ASP A 291 -21.20 -1.78 -7.52
CA ASP A 291 -20.85 -1.94 -8.94
C ASP A 291 -20.08 -0.72 -9.46
N ARG A 292 -20.53 0.49 -9.10
CA ARG A 292 -19.84 1.75 -9.47
C ARG A 292 -18.46 1.84 -8.83
N PHE A 293 -18.36 1.52 -7.55
CA PHE A 293 -17.09 1.51 -6.83
C PHE A 293 -16.11 0.53 -7.48
N VAL A 294 -16.50 -0.73 -7.64
CA VAL A 294 -15.67 -1.80 -8.21
C VAL A 294 -15.22 -1.46 -9.64
N ALA A 295 -16.12 -0.91 -10.47
CA ALA A 295 -15.78 -0.46 -11.81
C ALA A 295 -14.72 0.67 -11.77
N SER A 296 -14.87 1.63 -10.85
CA SER A 296 -13.91 2.72 -10.73
C SER A 296 -12.54 2.25 -10.20
N VAL A 297 -12.51 1.24 -9.34
CA VAL A 297 -11.26 0.59 -8.90
C VAL A 297 -10.57 -0.12 -10.06
N LYS A 298 -11.35 -0.82 -10.92
CA LYS A 298 -10.80 -1.41 -12.16
C LYS A 298 -10.14 -0.37 -13.04
N ASP A 299 -10.82 0.76 -13.29
CA ASP A 299 -10.28 1.86 -14.10
C ASP A 299 -9.04 2.48 -13.46
N PHE A 300 -9.02 2.61 -12.14
CA PHE A 300 -7.87 3.13 -11.39
C PHE A 300 -6.65 2.23 -11.56
N LEU A 301 -6.80 0.91 -11.42
CA LEU A 301 -5.71 -0.07 -11.61
C LEU A 301 -5.25 -0.18 -13.07
N LYS A 302 -6.14 0.04 -14.05
CA LYS A 302 -5.78 0.12 -15.47
C LYS A 302 -5.01 1.40 -15.79
N THR A 303 -5.34 2.48 -15.11
CA THR A 303 -4.67 3.78 -15.26
C THR A 303 -3.31 3.79 -14.58
N TRP A 304 -3.23 3.33 -13.34
CA TRP A 304 -2.01 3.32 -12.52
C TRP A 304 -1.42 1.92 -12.45
N LYS A 305 -0.79 1.52 -13.56
CA LYS A 305 -0.30 0.16 -13.81
C LYS A 305 0.79 -0.32 -12.85
N PHE A 306 1.41 0.58 -12.08
CA PHE A 306 2.42 0.20 -11.09
C PHE A 306 1.83 -0.43 -9.83
N PHE A 307 0.55 -0.25 -9.54
CA PHE A 307 -0.12 -0.90 -8.42
C PHE A 307 -0.33 -2.40 -8.69
N ASP A 308 -0.15 -3.20 -7.64
CA ASP A 308 -0.18 -4.67 -7.71
C ASP A 308 -1.47 -5.26 -7.15
N GLY A 309 -2.44 -4.45 -6.81
CA GLY A 309 -3.70 -4.87 -6.22
C GLY A 309 -4.39 -3.73 -5.52
N VAL A 310 -5.19 -4.04 -4.52
CA VAL A 310 -5.92 -3.08 -3.68
C VAL A 310 -5.94 -3.57 -2.25
N ASP A 311 -5.76 -2.65 -1.32
CA ASP A 311 -6.06 -2.82 0.09
C ASP A 311 -7.37 -2.10 0.43
N ILE A 312 -8.24 -2.72 1.21
CA ILE A 312 -9.49 -2.13 1.71
C ILE A 312 -9.36 -1.89 3.20
N ASP A 313 -9.49 -0.65 3.59
CA ASP A 313 -9.38 -0.21 4.99
C ASP A 313 -10.72 0.40 5.42
N TRP A 314 -11.69 -0.48 5.74
CA TRP A 314 -13.00 -0.09 6.25
C TRP A 314 -13.01 -0.12 7.78
N GLU A 315 -13.05 1.06 8.39
CA GLU A 315 -13.00 1.26 9.85
C GLU A 315 -14.34 1.76 10.41
N PHE A 316 -15.24 0.87 10.89
CA PHE A 316 -15.19 -0.59 10.85
C PHE A 316 -16.56 -1.11 10.43
N PRO A 317 -16.68 -2.26 9.72
CA PRO A 317 -17.95 -2.92 9.57
C PRO A 317 -18.62 -3.14 10.92
N GLY A 318 -19.89 -2.85 11.04
CA GLY A 318 -20.61 -2.90 12.29
C GLY A 318 -20.60 -1.58 13.09
N GLY A 319 -19.66 -0.69 12.82
CA GLY A 319 -19.57 0.64 13.45
C GLY A 319 -18.42 0.81 14.44
N GLY A 320 -18.43 1.92 15.15
CA GLY A 320 -17.38 2.29 16.11
C GLY A 320 -16.11 2.83 15.44
N GLY A 321 -16.23 3.42 14.25
CA GLY A 321 -15.21 4.24 13.60
C GLY A 321 -15.36 5.72 13.89
N GLN A 322 -14.74 6.59 13.07
CA GLN A 322 -14.76 8.05 13.26
C GLN A 322 -16.18 8.62 13.30
N ASN A 323 -17.10 8.09 12.53
CA ASN A 323 -18.51 8.47 12.56
C ASN A 323 -19.30 7.46 13.38
N GLU A 324 -19.49 7.74 14.66
CA GLU A 324 -20.20 6.87 15.60
C GLU A 324 -21.68 6.66 15.24
N THR A 325 -22.24 7.43 14.30
CA THR A 325 -23.63 7.28 13.86
C THR A 325 -23.81 6.24 12.76
N LEU A 326 -22.71 5.76 12.18
CA LEU A 326 -22.70 4.75 11.13
C LEU A 326 -22.38 3.37 11.71
N GLY A 327 -22.92 2.36 11.06
CA GLY A 327 -22.71 0.95 11.39
C GLY A 327 -23.99 0.17 11.56
N ASN A 328 -24.02 -1.01 10.98
CA ASN A 328 -25.10 -1.99 11.10
C ASN A 328 -24.46 -3.38 11.02
N PRO A 329 -24.19 -4.06 12.16
CA PRO A 329 -23.43 -5.30 12.17
C PRO A 329 -23.95 -6.37 11.19
N GLN A 330 -25.26 -6.56 11.09
CA GLN A 330 -25.82 -7.55 10.18
C GLN A 330 -25.66 -7.15 8.70
N GLN A 331 -25.97 -5.90 8.37
CA GLN A 331 -25.89 -5.39 6.99
C GLN A 331 -24.45 -5.28 6.52
N ASP A 332 -23.56 -4.78 7.37
CA ASP A 332 -22.15 -4.55 7.04
C ASP A 332 -21.39 -5.87 6.88
N LYS A 333 -21.74 -6.90 7.65
CA LYS A 333 -21.22 -8.28 7.50
C LYS A 333 -21.47 -8.84 6.10
N GLU A 334 -22.70 -8.71 5.62
CA GLU A 334 -23.09 -9.16 4.28
C GLU A 334 -22.44 -8.28 3.19
N THR A 335 -22.40 -6.97 3.42
CA THR A 335 -21.80 -5.98 2.51
C THR A 335 -20.32 -6.21 2.33
N TYR A 336 -19.58 -6.41 3.42
CA TYR A 336 -18.14 -6.67 3.38
C TYR A 336 -17.81 -7.91 2.55
N THR A 337 -18.52 -9.00 2.81
CA THR A 337 -18.32 -10.26 2.07
C THR A 337 -18.65 -10.10 0.58
N ALA A 338 -19.73 -9.38 0.25
CA ALA A 338 -20.11 -9.10 -1.13
C ALA A 338 -19.05 -8.24 -1.83
N LEU A 339 -18.55 -7.20 -1.16
CA LEU A 339 -17.53 -6.31 -1.68
C LEU A 339 -16.22 -7.06 -1.99
N MET A 340 -15.72 -7.89 -1.07
CA MET A 340 -14.51 -8.69 -1.30
C MET A 340 -14.68 -9.66 -2.47
N ARG A 341 -15.83 -10.31 -2.59
CA ARG A 341 -16.14 -11.19 -3.70
C ARG A 341 -16.14 -10.45 -5.05
N GLU A 342 -16.79 -9.30 -5.10
CA GLU A 342 -16.93 -8.50 -6.32
C GLU A 342 -15.59 -7.89 -6.75
N LEU A 343 -14.78 -7.41 -5.81
CA LEU A 343 -13.41 -6.95 -6.08
C LEU A 343 -12.52 -8.08 -6.61
N ARG A 344 -12.58 -9.27 -6.01
CA ARG A 344 -11.81 -10.43 -6.48
C ARG A 344 -12.23 -10.85 -7.89
N ALA A 345 -13.53 -10.86 -8.18
CA ALA A 345 -14.04 -11.17 -9.52
C ALA A 345 -13.50 -10.17 -10.55
N MET A 346 -13.57 -8.88 -10.26
CA MET A 346 -13.00 -7.81 -11.09
C MET A 346 -11.50 -7.98 -11.30
N MET A 347 -10.73 -8.29 -10.25
CA MET A 347 -9.29 -8.50 -10.37
C MET A 347 -8.93 -9.74 -11.20
N ASN A 348 -9.73 -10.80 -11.14
CA ASN A 348 -9.54 -11.98 -11.98
C ASN A 348 -9.78 -11.64 -13.46
N GLU A 349 -10.79 -10.83 -13.77
CA GLU A 349 -11.01 -10.30 -15.13
C GLU A 349 -9.83 -9.44 -15.58
N LEU A 350 -9.39 -8.51 -14.74
CA LEU A 350 -8.25 -7.64 -15.03
C LEU A 350 -6.95 -8.44 -15.23
N SER A 351 -6.77 -9.52 -14.46
CA SER A 351 -5.64 -10.44 -14.63
C SER A 351 -5.67 -11.13 -16.00
N ALA A 352 -6.85 -11.56 -16.44
CA ALA A 352 -7.03 -12.16 -17.77
C ALA A 352 -6.78 -11.14 -18.90
N GLU A 353 -7.19 -9.88 -18.71
CA GLU A 353 -6.98 -8.79 -19.67
C GLU A 353 -5.50 -8.39 -19.79
N THR A 354 -4.76 -8.39 -18.69
CA THR A 354 -3.41 -7.78 -18.62
C THR A 354 -2.27 -8.79 -18.52
N GLY A 355 -2.56 -10.05 -18.19
CA GLY A 355 -1.54 -11.08 -17.89
C GLY A 355 -0.83 -10.85 -16.56
N ARG A 356 -1.32 -9.92 -15.69
CA ARG A 356 -0.77 -9.61 -14.37
C ARG A 356 -1.61 -10.29 -13.29
N THR A 357 -1.00 -10.50 -12.12
CA THR A 357 -1.72 -10.91 -10.91
C THR A 357 -1.95 -9.70 -10.02
N PHE A 358 -3.11 -9.67 -9.32
CA PHE A 358 -3.47 -8.59 -8.41
C PHE A 358 -3.82 -9.16 -7.04
N GLU A 359 -3.30 -8.53 -5.99
CA GLU A 359 -3.61 -8.88 -4.61
C GLU A 359 -4.81 -8.07 -4.10
N LEU A 360 -5.68 -8.75 -3.37
CA LEU A 360 -6.76 -8.15 -2.60
C LEU A 360 -6.46 -8.35 -1.13
N THR A 361 -6.26 -7.26 -0.41
CA THR A 361 -6.00 -7.27 1.02
C THR A 361 -7.02 -6.41 1.75
N SER A 362 -7.09 -6.52 3.07
CA SER A 362 -7.88 -5.62 3.88
C SER A 362 -7.23 -5.41 5.24
N ALA A 363 -7.14 -4.16 5.68
CA ALA A 363 -6.83 -3.81 7.06
C ALA A 363 -8.11 -3.92 7.89
N ILE A 364 -8.00 -4.57 9.07
CA ILE A 364 -9.15 -4.86 9.91
C ILE A 364 -8.84 -4.58 11.39
N GLY A 365 -9.88 -4.22 12.15
CA GLY A 365 -9.77 -4.07 13.59
C GLY A 365 -9.41 -5.37 14.30
N SER A 366 -8.60 -5.30 15.35
CA SER A 366 -8.11 -6.47 16.09
C SER A 366 -8.93 -6.81 17.35
N GLY A 367 -9.90 -5.96 17.75
CA GLY A 367 -10.82 -6.29 18.83
C GLY A 367 -11.74 -7.43 18.42
N SER A 368 -12.08 -8.33 19.35
CA SER A 368 -13.02 -9.42 19.07
C SER A 368 -14.39 -8.90 18.63
N ASP A 369 -14.83 -7.76 19.18
CA ASP A 369 -16.04 -7.04 18.82
C ASP A 369 -16.07 -6.66 17.31
N LYS A 370 -14.92 -6.20 16.76
CA LYS A 370 -14.81 -5.87 15.34
C LYS A 370 -14.73 -7.10 14.44
N ILE A 371 -14.07 -8.15 14.91
CA ILE A 371 -13.91 -9.40 14.15
C ILE A 371 -15.24 -10.16 14.05
N GLU A 372 -16.08 -10.13 15.08
CA GLU A 372 -17.39 -10.79 15.10
C GLU A 372 -18.40 -10.15 14.14
N ASP A 373 -18.23 -8.86 13.81
CA ASP A 373 -19.07 -8.13 12.85
C ASP A 373 -18.77 -8.46 11.38
N VAL A 374 -17.85 -9.38 11.11
CA VAL A 374 -17.52 -9.84 9.74
C VAL A 374 -17.53 -11.38 9.68
N ASP A 375 -17.99 -11.95 8.57
CA ASP A 375 -17.85 -13.37 8.25
C ASP A 375 -16.52 -13.62 7.53
N TYR A 376 -15.45 -13.74 8.28
CA TYR A 376 -14.12 -14.05 7.73
C TYR A 376 -14.01 -15.49 7.23
N THR A 377 -14.90 -16.41 7.66
CA THR A 377 -14.97 -17.77 7.11
C THR A 377 -15.16 -17.73 5.60
N THR A 378 -16.07 -16.86 5.15
CA THR A 378 -16.39 -16.67 3.73
C THR A 378 -15.48 -15.62 3.09
N ALA A 379 -15.29 -14.46 3.70
CA ALA A 379 -14.56 -13.34 3.10
C ALA A 379 -13.10 -13.68 2.77
N GLN A 380 -12.41 -14.46 3.60
CA GLN A 380 -11.00 -14.85 3.36
C GLN A 380 -10.77 -15.57 2.03
N GLN A 381 -11.81 -16.20 1.46
CA GLN A 381 -11.70 -16.93 0.20
C GLN A 381 -11.36 -15.99 -0.97
N TYR A 382 -11.68 -14.72 -0.83
CA TYR A 382 -11.49 -13.69 -1.84
C TYR A 382 -10.22 -12.86 -1.62
N MET A 383 -9.65 -12.88 -0.41
CA MET A 383 -8.49 -12.08 -0.01
C MET A 383 -7.19 -12.89 -0.03
N ASP A 384 -6.08 -12.22 -0.35
CA ASP A 384 -4.74 -12.79 -0.26
C ASP A 384 -4.17 -12.65 1.15
N HIS A 385 -4.32 -11.46 1.75
CA HIS A 385 -3.88 -11.15 3.11
C HIS A 385 -4.94 -10.38 3.89
N ILE A 386 -4.92 -10.56 5.20
CA ILE A 386 -5.71 -9.84 6.19
C ILE A 386 -4.73 -9.13 7.11
N PHE A 387 -4.65 -7.80 7.01
CA PHE A 387 -3.79 -6.96 7.82
C PHE A 387 -4.50 -6.64 9.12
N LEU A 388 -4.15 -7.37 10.19
CA LEU A 388 -4.75 -7.24 11.51
C LEU A 388 -4.13 -6.03 12.23
N MET A 389 -4.86 -4.91 12.36
CA MET A 389 -4.44 -3.69 13.04
C MET A 389 -4.35 -3.92 14.55
N SER A 390 -3.34 -4.65 14.97
CA SER A 390 -3.07 -5.03 16.36
C SER A 390 -2.35 -3.92 17.13
N TYR A 391 -2.94 -2.75 17.08
CA TYR A 391 -2.56 -1.53 17.78
C TYR A 391 -3.81 -0.68 18.05
N ASP A 392 -3.64 0.48 18.68
CA ASP A 392 -4.73 1.37 19.12
C ASP A 392 -5.73 0.68 20.08
N PHE A 393 -5.25 -0.24 20.87
CA PHE A 393 -6.06 -0.92 21.87
C PHE A 393 -6.48 -0.01 23.02
N TYR A 394 -5.60 0.91 23.42
CA TYR A 394 -5.81 1.89 24.48
C TYR A 394 -5.15 3.21 24.11
N GLY A 395 -5.79 4.31 24.44
CA GLY A 395 -5.30 5.66 24.13
C GLY A 395 -6.04 6.75 24.86
N GLY A 396 -5.74 8.00 24.52
CA GLY A 396 -6.23 9.18 25.18
C GLY A 396 -7.73 9.45 25.10
N TRP A 397 -8.49 8.65 24.36
CA TRP A 397 -9.96 8.68 24.36
C TRP A 397 -10.57 8.23 25.69
N SER A 398 -9.81 7.57 26.57
CA SER A 398 -10.20 7.25 27.92
C SER A 398 -9.11 7.67 28.91
N ASN A 399 -9.49 8.45 29.92
CA ASN A 399 -8.62 8.83 31.04
C ASN A 399 -8.69 7.86 32.20
N THR A 400 -9.60 6.88 32.18
CA THR A 400 -9.86 5.95 33.28
C THR A 400 -9.58 4.50 32.91
N ASP A 401 -9.46 4.18 31.63
CA ASP A 401 -9.15 2.85 31.12
C ASP A 401 -7.80 2.86 30.38
N LEU A 402 -6.71 2.87 31.18
CA LEU A 402 -5.35 2.91 30.68
C LEU A 402 -4.85 1.48 30.37
N GLY A 403 -4.10 1.30 29.29
CA GLY A 403 -3.57 -0.01 28.91
C GLY A 403 -2.48 0.08 27.83
N HIS A 404 -1.92 -1.05 27.48
CA HIS A 404 -0.95 -1.14 26.38
C HIS A 404 -1.66 -0.99 25.02
N GLN A 405 -1.20 -0.06 24.22
CA GLN A 405 -1.83 0.24 22.93
C GLN A 405 -1.61 -0.86 21.86
N ALA A 406 -0.62 -1.75 22.05
CA ALA A 406 -0.25 -2.75 21.03
C ALA A 406 0.27 -4.06 21.66
N ALA A 407 -0.29 -4.45 22.81
CA ALA A 407 0.12 -5.65 23.53
C ALA A 407 0.00 -6.92 22.69
N LEU A 408 1.00 -7.81 22.79
CA LEU A 408 0.90 -9.14 22.20
C LEU A 408 -0.08 -10.01 23.00
N ARG A 409 -0.06 -9.93 24.35
CA ARG A 409 -0.91 -10.71 25.26
C ARG A 409 -1.55 -9.84 26.32
N ALA A 410 -2.56 -10.37 26.99
CA ALA A 410 -3.22 -9.68 28.09
C ALA A 410 -2.24 -9.46 29.25
N PRO A 411 -2.11 -8.21 29.77
CA PRO A 411 -1.30 -7.91 30.94
C PRO A 411 -1.96 -8.47 32.22
N ALA A 412 -1.14 -8.70 33.25
CA ALA A 412 -1.61 -9.31 34.49
C ALA A 412 -2.71 -8.49 35.22
N ASN A 413 -2.74 -7.15 35.02
CA ASN A 413 -3.76 -6.26 35.59
C ASN A 413 -5.07 -6.19 34.78
N LYS A 414 -5.09 -6.75 33.56
CA LYS A 414 -6.28 -6.85 32.69
C LYS A 414 -6.30 -8.22 31.99
N PRO A 415 -6.40 -9.34 32.71
CA PRO A 415 -6.27 -10.69 32.13
C PRO A 415 -7.41 -11.02 31.16
N ASP A 416 -8.56 -10.38 31.30
CA ASP A 416 -9.77 -10.64 30.52
C ASP A 416 -9.97 -9.63 29.38
N THR A 417 -8.96 -8.80 29.06
CA THR A 417 -9.11 -7.83 27.94
C THR A 417 -9.22 -8.54 26.60
N ASN A 418 -10.15 -8.06 25.78
CA ASN A 418 -10.29 -8.50 24.38
C ASN A 418 -9.29 -7.82 23.42
N TYR A 419 -8.61 -6.79 23.89
CA TYR A 419 -7.76 -5.93 23.07
C TYR A 419 -6.29 -6.34 23.21
N THR A 420 -5.93 -7.42 22.51
CA THR A 420 -4.56 -7.91 22.34
C THR A 420 -4.37 -8.51 20.95
N THR A 421 -3.13 -8.52 20.47
CA THR A 421 -2.77 -9.20 19.22
C THR A 421 -3.19 -10.69 19.23
N GLU A 422 -2.90 -11.40 20.34
CA GLU A 422 -3.21 -12.82 20.45
C GLU A 422 -4.72 -13.11 20.40
N ASN A 423 -5.55 -12.26 21.03
CA ASN A 423 -7.00 -12.40 21.00
C ASN A 423 -7.56 -12.19 19.59
N GLY A 424 -7.09 -11.14 18.88
CA GLY A 424 -7.50 -10.90 17.50
C GLY A 424 -7.12 -12.05 16.56
N VAL A 425 -5.89 -12.54 16.66
CA VAL A 425 -5.45 -13.71 15.89
C VAL A 425 -6.30 -14.95 16.22
N ASN A 426 -6.54 -15.22 17.51
CA ASN A 426 -7.33 -16.37 17.93
C ASN A 426 -8.80 -16.27 17.47
N ALA A 427 -9.39 -15.06 17.45
CA ALA A 427 -10.75 -14.83 16.93
C ALA A 427 -10.85 -15.14 15.43
N LEU A 428 -9.87 -14.70 14.62
CA LEU A 428 -9.80 -15.04 13.20
C LEU A 428 -9.61 -16.57 12.98
N LEU A 429 -8.70 -17.18 13.74
CA LEU A 429 -8.47 -18.64 13.65
C LEU A 429 -9.72 -19.42 14.06
N ALA A 430 -10.50 -18.96 15.05
CA ALA A 430 -11.76 -19.55 15.46
C ALA A 430 -12.84 -19.50 14.36
N GLN A 431 -12.81 -18.46 13.51
CA GLN A 431 -13.64 -18.37 12.30
C GLN A 431 -13.08 -19.23 11.14
N GLY A 432 -11.96 -19.98 11.34
CA GLY A 432 -11.36 -20.82 10.29
C GLY A 432 -10.52 -20.09 9.28
N VAL A 433 -10.07 -18.86 9.56
CA VAL A 433 -9.15 -18.13 8.68
C VAL A 433 -7.83 -18.89 8.59
N GLN A 434 -7.32 -19.05 7.38
CA GLN A 434 -6.03 -19.71 7.14
C GLN A 434 -4.90 -18.87 7.77
N PRO A 435 -4.07 -19.46 8.66
CA PRO A 435 -3.03 -18.71 9.36
C PRO A 435 -2.12 -17.91 8.45
N GLY A 436 -1.73 -18.45 7.30
CA GLY A 436 -0.86 -17.80 6.33
C GLY A 436 -1.43 -16.52 5.69
N LYS A 437 -2.73 -16.24 5.85
CA LYS A 437 -3.35 -14.99 5.39
C LYS A 437 -3.30 -13.87 6.43
N ILE A 438 -3.12 -14.19 7.71
CA ILE A 438 -3.14 -13.22 8.80
C ILE A 438 -1.77 -12.55 8.91
N VAL A 439 -1.71 -11.26 8.67
CA VAL A 439 -0.51 -10.42 8.81
C VAL A 439 -0.69 -9.53 10.03
N VAL A 440 0.22 -9.62 10.98
CA VAL A 440 0.10 -8.97 12.30
C VAL A 440 0.65 -7.54 12.25
N GLY A 441 -0.10 -6.58 12.81
CA GLY A 441 0.27 -5.18 12.87
C GLY A 441 1.31 -4.87 13.95
N THR A 442 2.21 -3.95 13.62
CA THR A 442 3.16 -3.30 14.53
C THR A 442 2.95 -1.79 14.47
N ALA A 443 3.06 -1.12 15.62
CA ALA A 443 2.91 0.34 15.69
C ALA A 443 4.30 1.00 15.68
N MET A 444 4.55 1.87 14.72
CA MET A 444 5.75 2.72 14.70
C MET A 444 5.50 4.05 15.43
N TYR A 445 4.64 4.02 16.44
CA TYR A 445 4.24 5.16 17.26
C TYR A 445 3.77 4.68 18.64
N GLY A 446 3.56 5.62 19.54
CA GLY A 446 2.97 5.38 20.87
C GLY A 446 1.71 6.18 21.11
N ARG A 447 0.92 5.73 22.06
CA ARG A 447 -0.20 6.45 22.66
C ARG A 447 0.17 6.90 24.07
N GLY A 448 -0.32 8.06 24.52
CA GLY A 448 0.10 8.54 25.83
C GLY A 448 -0.87 9.43 26.55
N TRP A 449 -0.76 9.37 27.88
CA TRP A 449 -1.54 10.15 28.84
C TRP A 449 -0.62 11.03 29.69
N THR A 450 -1.16 12.14 30.19
CA THR A 450 -0.49 13.04 31.15
C THR A 450 -1.20 13.05 32.49
N GLY A 451 -0.44 13.33 33.55
CA GLY A 451 -0.99 13.45 34.90
C GLY A 451 -1.56 12.16 35.47
N VAL A 452 -0.97 11.01 35.13
CA VAL A 452 -1.38 9.69 35.67
C VAL A 452 -1.12 9.65 37.16
N HIS A 453 -2.17 9.34 37.93
CA HIS A 453 -2.15 9.29 39.40
C HIS A 453 -3.05 8.18 39.94
N GLY A 454 -3.00 7.94 41.24
CA GLY A 454 -3.86 6.95 41.92
C GLY A 454 -3.54 5.49 41.58
N TYR A 455 -2.41 5.23 40.91
CA TYR A 455 -2.02 3.87 40.53
C TYR A 455 -1.48 3.04 41.70
N SER A 456 -1.62 1.73 41.61
CA SER A 456 -1.18 0.77 42.61
C SER A 456 -0.03 -0.10 42.11
N ASN A 457 0.74 -0.69 43.03
CA ASN A 457 1.82 -1.65 42.73
C ASN A 457 2.86 -1.13 41.71
N ASN A 458 3.14 0.18 41.70
CA ASN A 458 4.00 0.83 40.73
C ASN A 458 3.59 0.58 39.25
N ASN A 459 2.33 0.23 39.01
CA ASN A 459 1.81 0.02 37.66
C ASN A 459 0.91 1.21 37.26
N PRO A 460 1.40 2.13 36.40
CA PRO A 460 0.65 3.32 36.02
C PRO A 460 -0.66 3.00 35.27
N PHE A 461 -0.78 1.85 34.64
CA PHE A 461 -2.01 1.41 33.96
C PHE A 461 -3.17 1.08 34.92
N THR A 462 -2.93 1.04 36.21
CA THR A 462 -4.00 0.87 37.23
C THR A 462 -4.54 2.19 37.76
N GLY A 463 -3.98 3.31 37.32
CA GLY A 463 -4.38 4.66 37.70
C GLY A 463 -5.38 5.30 36.74
N THR A 464 -5.53 6.61 36.91
CA THR A 464 -6.32 7.49 36.05
C THR A 464 -5.44 8.63 35.55
N ALA A 465 -5.75 9.16 34.39
CA ALA A 465 -5.04 10.29 33.77
C ALA A 465 -5.86 11.59 33.83
N THR A 466 -5.21 12.72 33.66
CA THR A 466 -5.87 14.03 33.52
C THR A 466 -6.10 14.46 32.09
N GLY A 467 -5.42 13.79 31.12
CA GLY A 467 -5.53 14.10 29.69
C GLY A 467 -4.51 13.34 28.85
N MET A 468 -4.31 13.79 27.63
CA MET A 468 -3.36 13.24 26.68
C MET A 468 -2.00 13.94 26.76
N VAL A 469 -0.91 13.21 26.47
CA VAL A 469 0.39 13.85 26.21
C VAL A 469 0.31 14.73 24.97
N LYS A 470 1.23 15.69 24.84
CA LYS A 470 1.27 16.62 23.70
C LYS A 470 1.40 15.90 22.38
N GLY A 471 1.81 14.76 22.17
CA GLY A 471 2.00 14.08 20.89
C GLY A 471 2.94 14.79 19.91
N THR A 472 3.24 14.14 18.79
CA THR A 472 4.11 14.68 17.73
C THR A 472 3.33 15.61 16.80
N TRP A 473 2.22 15.13 16.26
CA TRP A 473 1.38 15.82 15.28
C TRP A 473 -0.02 16.10 15.82
N GLU A 474 -0.52 15.20 16.65
CA GLU A 474 -1.82 15.31 17.29
C GLU A 474 -1.72 14.90 18.77
N PRO A 475 -2.57 15.44 19.66
CA PRO A 475 -2.55 15.09 21.08
C PRO A 475 -2.69 13.58 21.29
N GLY A 476 -1.87 13.04 22.18
CA GLY A 476 -1.93 11.64 22.59
C GLY A 476 -1.19 10.67 21.67
N VAL A 477 -0.66 11.10 20.51
CA VAL A 477 0.06 10.25 19.56
C VAL A 477 1.50 10.72 19.39
N VAL A 478 2.46 9.83 19.65
CA VAL A 478 3.88 10.16 19.64
C VAL A 478 4.62 9.24 18.67
N ASP A 479 5.23 9.80 17.61
CA ASP A 479 6.02 9.03 16.66
C ASP A 479 7.16 8.27 17.37
N TYR A 480 7.45 7.04 16.96
CA TYR A 480 8.56 6.26 17.52
C TYR A 480 9.88 7.03 17.46
N ARG A 481 10.13 7.74 16.38
CA ARG A 481 11.29 8.64 16.20
C ARG A 481 11.41 9.66 17.33
N GLN A 482 10.32 10.29 17.75
CA GLN A 482 10.31 11.24 18.87
C GLN A 482 10.52 10.50 20.20
N ILE A 483 9.89 9.32 20.38
CA ILE A 483 10.05 8.52 21.60
C ILE A 483 11.52 8.21 21.87
N VAL A 484 12.26 7.73 20.87
CA VAL A 484 13.66 7.35 21.06
C VAL A 484 14.61 8.54 21.16
N ASN A 485 14.31 9.64 20.51
CA ASN A 485 15.17 10.82 20.48
C ASN A 485 14.97 11.76 21.68
N GLU A 486 13.74 11.88 22.17
CA GLU A 486 13.36 12.91 23.15
C GLU A 486 12.95 12.35 24.51
N TYR A 487 12.49 11.11 24.61
CA TYR A 487 11.97 10.54 25.86
C TYR A 487 12.79 9.36 26.39
N LYS A 488 13.05 8.35 25.57
CA LYS A 488 13.78 7.14 25.99
C LYS A 488 15.19 7.47 26.46
N GLY A 489 15.51 7.13 27.71
CA GLY A 489 16.83 7.40 28.31
C GLY A 489 17.07 8.87 28.72
N LYS A 490 16.06 9.73 28.68
CA LYS A 490 16.15 11.12 29.14
C LYS A 490 15.78 11.24 30.62
N ALA A 491 16.25 12.32 31.25
CA ALA A 491 16.00 12.56 32.68
C ALA A 491 14.48 12.58 32.97
N GLY A 492 14.09 11.92 34.05
CA GLY A 492 12.71 11.80 34.49
C GLY A 492 11.90 10.69 33.82
N TRP A 493 12.37 10.09 32.72
CA TRP A 493 11.69 9.02 32.01
C TRP A 493 12.27 7.65 32.38
N GLU A 494 11.41 6.75 32.81
CA GLU A 494 11.75 5.35 33.11
C GLU A 494 11.24 4.45 31.97
N TYR A 495 12.16 3.66 31.38
CA TYR A 495 11.80 2.58 30.46
C TYR A 495 11.35 1.36 31.24
N ASN A 496 10.21 0.84 30.92
CA ASN A 496 9.63 -0.36 31.50
C ASN A 496 9.20 -1.33 30.39
N TYR A 497 9.14 -2.61 30.73
CA TYR A 497 8.66 -3.66 29.82
C TYR A 497 7.77 -4.63 30.58
N ASP A 498 6.50 -4.70 30.18
CA ASP A 498 5.59 -5.72 30.69
C ASP A 498 5.88 -7.05 29.97
N ALA A 499 6.55 -7.97 30.67
CA ALA A 499 6.92 -9.26 30.11
C ALA A 499 5.73 -10.22 29.91
N THR A 500 4.58 -9.97 30.53
CA THR A 500 3.35 -10.73 30.31
C THR A 500 2.67 -10.26 29.02
N ALA A 501 2.56 -8.94 28.84
CA ALA A 501 1.97 -8.32 27.67
C ALA A 501 2.92 -8.31 26.46
N GLU A 502 4.22 -8.51 26.67
CA GLU A 502 5.31 -8.32 25.68
C GLU A 502 5.28 -6.90 25.10
N ALA A 503 5.10 -5.89 25.97
CA ALA A 503 4.92 -4.51 25.56
C ALA A 503 5.76 -3.53 26.39
N PRO A 504 6.49 -2.59 25.74
CA PRO A 504 7.22 -1.52 26.42
C PRO A 504 6.31 -0.34 26.76
N TYR A 505 6.73 0.44 27.76
CA TYR A 505 6.18 1.76 28.06
C TYR A 505 7.23 2.65 28.73
N LEU A 506 7.04 3.96 28.56
CA LEU A 506 7.79 4.99 29.26
C LEU A 506 6.88 5.65 30.29
N PHE A 507 7.41 5.89 31.48
CA PHE A 507 6.68 6.57 32.54
C PHE A 507 7.55 7.62 33.22
N ASN A 508 7.03 8.84 33.31
CA ASN A 508 7.63 9.94 34.08
C ASN A 508 6.84 10.14 35.36
N LYS A 509 7.37 9.66 36.48
CA LYS A 509 6.70 9.75 37.79
C LYS A 509 6.49 11.18 38.28
N THR A 510 7.29 12.13 37.80
CA THR A 510 7.18 13.54 38.26
C THR A 510 6.02 14.24 37.59
N THR A 511 5.82 14.04 36.29
CA THR A 511 4.73 14.69 35.53
C THR A 511 3.50 13.79 35.41
N GLY A 512 3.63 12.50 35.68
CA GLY A 512 2.59 11.52 35.43
C GLY A 512 2.41 11.21 33.95
N ASP A 513 3.40 11.52 33.08
CA ASP A 513 3.32 11.21 31.66
C ASP A 513 3.61 9.73 31.42
N LEU A 514 2.69 9.06 30.75
CA LEU A 514 2.76 7.65 30.39
C LEU A 514 2.65 7.51 28.88
N ILE A 515 3.64 6.88 28.24
CA ILE A 515 3.63 6.55 26.79
C ILE A 515 3.76 5.03 26.65
N THR A 516 2.73 4.40 26.10
CA THR A 516 2.73 3.00 25.68
C THR A 516 3.01 2.93 24.18
N TYR A 517 3.92 2.06 23.75
CA TYR A 517 4.41 2.04 22.37
C TYR A 517 4.96 0.64 22.00
N GLU A 518 5.50 0.48 20.82
CA GLU A 518 6.28 -0.68 20.42
C GLU A 518 7.75 -0.31 20.17
N ASP A 519 8.63 -1.27 20.42
CA ASP A 519 10.06 -1.14 20.13
C ASP A 519 10.59 -2.44 19.47
N ALA A 520 11.90 -2.48 19.22
CA ALA A 520 12.52 -3.66 18.61
C ALA A 520 12.27 -4.95 19.41
N ARG A 521 12.11 -4.88 20.74
CA ARG A 521 11.85 -6.05 21.57
C ARG A 521 10.43 -6.59 21.38
N SER A 522 9.41 -5.72 21.42
CA SER A 522 8.01 -6.13 21.21
C SER A 522 7.77 -6.57 19.75
N ALA A 523 8.36 -5.87 18.77
CA ALA A 523 8.32 -6.27 17.36
C ALA A 523 8.95 -7.66 17.14
N THR A 524 10.08 -7.95 17.82
CA THR A 524 10.68 -9.29 17.81
C THR A 524 9.74 -10.34 18.39
N ALA A 525 9.06 -10.04 19.52
CA ALA A 525 8.10 -10.95 20.12
C ALA A 525 6.92 -11.26 19.18
N LYS A 526 6.38 -10.24 18.51
CA LYS A 526 5.33 -10.41 17.47
C LYS A 526 5.83 -11.25 16.28
N GLY A 527 7.05 -11.03 15.79
CA GLY A 527 7.61 -11.84 14.70
C GLY A 527 7.82 -13.31 15.08
N GLN A 528 8.29 -13.58 16.29
CA GLN A 528 8.40 -14.94 16.82
C GLN A 528 7.02 -15.60 16.99
N TYR A 529 6.01 -14.83 17.40
CA TYR A 529 4.62 -15.29 17.47
C TYR A 529 4.09 -15.64 16.08
N VAL A 530 4.36 -14.82 15.08
CA VAL A 530 4.02 -15.08 13.66
C VAL A 530 4.62 -16.41 13.20
N LEU A 531 5.89 -16.67 13.47
CA LEU A 531 6.54 -17.93 13.12
C LEU A 531 5.93 -19.12 13.87
N ALA A 532 5.69 -18.96 15.18
CA ALA A 532 5.15 -20.02 16.04
C ALA A 532 3.74 -20.45 15.64
N LYS A 533 2.93 -19.51 15.16
CA LYS A 533 1.54 -19.73 14.70
C LYS A 533 1.43 -19.94 13.19
N ASN A 534 2.55 -19.89 12.45
CA ASN A 534 2.62 -19.97 10.99
C ASN A 534 1.74 -18.92 10.28
N LEU A 535 1.72 -17.69 10.81
CA LEU A 535 0.97 -16.58 10.24
C LEU A 535 1.65 -16.01 8.99
N GLY A 536 0.98 -15.10 8.27
CA GLY A 536 1.38 -14.54 6.99
C GLY A 536 2.57 -13.59 7.06
N GLY A 537 2.75 -12.86 8.16
CA GLY A 537 3.85 -11.90 8.29
C GLY A 537 3.58 -10.78 9.29
N LEU A 538 4.31 -9.69 9.12
CA LEU A 538 4.17 -8.44 9.87
C LEU A 538 3.95 -7.25 8.93
N PHE A 539 3.18 -6.26 9.39
CA PHE A 539 3.11 -4.95 8.75
C PHE A 539 3.14 -3.85 9.80
N ALA A 540 3.33 -2.60 9.37
CA ALA A 540 3.44 -1.49 10.32
C ALA A 540 2.64 -0.26 9.88
N TRP A 541 2.07 0.45 10.83
CA TRP A 541 1.60 1.83 10.76
C TRP A 541 2.56 2.71 11.57
N SER A 542 3.28 3.68 10.99
CA SER A 542 3.58 3.92 9.58
C SER A 542 5.08 4.17 9.40
N ILE A 543 5.61 3.89 8.23
CA ILE A 543 7.06 3.83 7.95
C ILE A 543 7.78 5.16 8.19
N ASP A 544 7.09 6.29 8.04
CA ASP A 544 7.62 7.64 8.25
C ASP A 544 7.92 7.97 9.72
N SER A 545 7.39 7.17 10.66
CA SER A 545 7.57 7.37 12.09
C SER A 545 8.67 6.51 12.71
N ASP A 546 9.17 5.46 12.00
CA ASP A 546 10.27 4.60 12.46
C ASP A 546 11.64 5.24 12.23
N THR A 547 12.62 4.79 13.00
CA THR A 547 14.06 5.06 12.80
C THR A 547 14.80 3.89 12.15
N GLY A 548 14.11 2.81 11.80
CA GLY A 548 14.66 1.56 11.34
C GLY A 548 14.72 0.46 12.41
N ASP A 549 14.57 0.81 13.69
CA ASP A 549 14.67 -0.16 14.79
C ASP A 549 13.56 -1.22 14.73
N ILE A 550 12.31 -0.79 14.50
CA ILE A 550 11.14 -1.68 14.45
C ILE A 550 11.17 -2.49 13.15
N LEU A 551 11.43 -1.86 12.01
CA LEU A 551 11.51 -2.56 10.73
C LEU A 551 12.62 -3.61 10.69
N ASN A 552 13.79 -3.30 11.25
CA ASN A 552 14.87 -4.29 11.37
C ASN A 552 14.43 -5.48 12.23
N ALA A 553 13.79 -5.22 13.38
CA ALA A 553 13.32 -6.27 14.28
C ALA A 553 12.22 -7.14 13.63
N MET A 554 11.31 -6.55 12.86
CA MET A 554 10.33 -7.30 12.06
C MET A 554 11.02 -8.29 11.12
N ASN A 555 11.99 -7.84 10.36
CA ASN A 555 12.74 -8.68 9.41
C ASN A 555 13.57 -9.76 10.12
N GLU A 556 14.39 -9.37 11.10
CA GLU A 556 15.30 -10.26 11.81
C GLU A 556 14.52 -11.38 12.52
N SER A 557 13.39 -11.06 13.14
CA SER A 557 12.54 -12.04 13.82
C SER A 557 11.89 -13.05 12.86
N LEU A 558 11.47 -12.61 11.69
CA LEU A 558 10.85 -13.47 10.67
C LEU A 558 11.84 -14.37 9.93
N THR A 559 13.13 -14.03 9.93
CA THR A 559 14.20 -14.87 9.36
C THR A 559 14.82 -15.85 10.37
N GLY A 560 14.28 -15.94 11.59
CA GLY A 560 14.78 -16.81 12.64
C GLY A 560 16.04 -16.30 13.35
N GLY A 561 16.41 -15.03 13.16
CA GLY A 561 17.60 -14.40 13.73
C GLY A 561 17.45 -13.87 15.16
N GLY A 562 16.26 -13.87 15.73
CA GLY A 562 16.02 -13.43 17.10
C GLY A 562 16.30 -14.53 18.13
N ALA A 563 16.94 -14.21 19.27
CA ALA A 563 17.07 -15.14 20.40
C ALA A 563 15.67 -15.61 20.83
N ALA A 564 15.45 -16.93 20.85
CA ALA A 564 14.17 -17.50 21.25
C ALA A 564 13.81 -17.05 22.69
N PRO A 565 12.59 -16.54 22.94
CA PRO A 565 12.17 -16.22 24.30
C PRO A 565 12.19 -17.46 25.17
N ALA A 566 12.50 -17.28 26.43
CA ALA A 566 12.61 -18.33 27.46
C ALA A 566 11.30 -19.13 27.72
N TRP A 567 10.19 -18.83 27.03
CA TRP A 567 8.91 -19.54 27.22
C TRP A 567 8.83 -20.92 26.56
N ARG A 568 9.76 -21.30 25.68
CA ARG A 568 9.79 -22.66 25.11
C ARG A 568 10.04 -23.77 26.14
N ALA A 569 10.34 -23.45 27.41
CA ALA A 569 10.73 -24.40 28.43
C ALA A 569 9.63 -24.78 29.43
N ARG A 570 8.36 -24.39 29.25
CA ARG A 570 7.28 -24.76 30.16
C ARG A 570 6.07 -25.36 29.45
N CYS A 571 6.24 -26.54 28.86
CA CYS A 571 5.13 -27.48 28.83
C CYS A 571 5.05 -28.12 30.21
N PRO A 572 3.98 -27.97 31.00
CA PRO A 572 3.80 -28.78 32.19
C PRO A 572 3.58 -30.22 31.72
N GLY A 573 4.56 -31.08 31.94
CA GLY A 573 4.34 -32.51 31.83
C GLY A 573 3.16 -32.91 32.72
N PRO A 574 2.42 -33.99 32.37
CA PRO A 574 1.26 -34.42 33.14
C PRO A 574 1.69 -34.62 34.61
N ARG A 575 0.98 -33.92 35.52
CA ARG A 575 1.15 -34.09 36.97
C ARG A 575 1.00 -35.56 37.31
N ALA A 576 2.06 -36.19 37.78
CA ALA A 576 2.04 -37.51 38.37
C ALA A 576 1.07 -37.49 39.57
N ALA A 577 0.09 -38.38 39.55
CA ALA A 577 -0.80 -38.60 40.68
C ALA A 577 -0.02 -38.98 41.95
N PRO A 578 -0.45 -38.55 43.15
CA PRO A 578 0.25 -38.86 44.38
C PRO A 578 0.22 -40.37 44.63
N SER A 579 1.42 -40.97 44.72
CA SER A 579 1.62 -42.39 45.08
C SER A 579 1.22 -42.62 46.52
N ARG A 580 0.31 -43.57 46.76
CA ARG A 580 0.02 -44.14 48.08
C ARG A 580 1.25 -44.92 48.61
N PRO A 581 1.50 -44.94 49.92
CA PRO A 581 2.66 -45.67 50.50
C PRO A 581 2.44 -47.18 50.45
N ALA A 582 3.43 -47.89 49.87
CA ALA A 582 3.48 -49.34 49.83
C ALA A 582 4.06 -49.88 51.11
N ARG A 583 3.38 -50.89 51.71
CA ARG A 583 3.81 -51.70 52.81
C ARG A 583 4.98 -52.63 52.41
N ALA A 584 5.95 -52.78 53.32
CA ALA A 584 7.13 -53.59 53.18
C ALA A 584 6.86 -55.12 53.29
N GLY A 585 7.68 -55.93 52.56
CA GLY A 585 7.82 -57.37 52.74
C GLY A 585 8.62 -58.03 51.60
N PRO A 586 9.29 -59.14 51.72
CA PRO A 586 10.75 -59.12 51.82
C PRO A 586 11.49 -59.71 50.58
N ARG A 587 12.79 -59.47 50.60
CA ARG A 587 13.87 -59.83 49.67
C ARG A 587 13.86 -61.27 49.14
N ARG A 588 14.16 -61.48 47.84
CA ARG A 588 15.01 -62.58 47.35
C ARG A 588 15.91 -62.18 46.19
N ARG A 589 17.05 -62.83 46.12
CA ARG A 589 18.31 -62.50 45.44
C ARG A 589 18.36 -62.85 43.97
N ALA A 590 19.15 -62.02 43.24
CA ALA A 590 20.31 -62.29 42.35
C ALA A 590 20.17 -62.92 40.99
N ARG A 591 20.56 -62.05 39.97
CA ARG A 591 21.55 -62.25 38.87
C ARG A 591 21.24 -63.24 37.72
N PRO A 592 21.94 -63.10 36.54
CA PRO A 592 22.37 -61.96 35.72
C PRO A 592 22.15 -62.15 34.16
N SER A 593 22.68 -61.20 33.40
CA SER A 593 23.23 -61.28 32.01
C SER A 593 22.35 -60.92 30.80
N ALA A 594 22.92 -59.95 30.05
CA ALA A 594 22.61 -59.54 28.71
C ALA A 594 22.88 -60.62 27.64
N PRO A 595 22.65 -60.46 26.30
CA PRO A 595 23.00 -59.30 25.49
C PRO A 595 22.08 -58.96 24.31
N ALA A 596 22.38 -57.85 23.72
CA ALA A 596 22.18 -57.26 22.37
C ALA A 596 21.42 -58.01 21.26
N GLY A 597 20.59 -57.30 20.52
CA GLY A 597 20.03 -57.78 19.25
C GLY A 597 19.27 -56.70 18.48
N ARG A 598 19.96 -56.06 17.59
CA ARG A 598 19.62 -55.49 16.26
C ARG A 598 18.15 -55.28 15.84
N CYS A 599 17.95 -54.10 15.30
CA CYS A 599 16.90 -53.67 14.36
C CYS A 599 16.68 -54.62 13.17
N PRO A 600 15.48 -54.74 12.60
CA PRO A 600 15.37 -54.59 11.16
C PRO A 600 14.15 -53.77 10.65
N THR A 601 14.46 -52.87 9.70
CA THR A 601 13.91 -52.69 8.36
C THR A 601 12.39 -52.63 8.10
N ARG A 602 12.03 -51.56 7.39
CA ARG A 602 10.78 -51.31 6.68
C ARG A 602 10.33 -52.45 5.74
N PRO A 603 9.07 -52.50 5.39
CA PRO A 603 8.77 -52.65 3.96
C PRO A 603 7.79 -51.57 3.39
N ARG A 604 8.07 -51.27 2.15
CA ARG A 604 7.23 -50.53 1.17
C ARG A 604 5.95 -51.32 0.89
N CYS A 605 4.84 -50.66 0.59
CA CYS A 605 3.78 -51.25 -0.18
C CYS A 605 3.21 -50.29 -1.23
N ARG A 606 2.85 -50.89 -2.35
CA ARG A 606 2.61 -50.40 -3.68
C ARG A 606 1.26 -49.73 -3.89
N ARG A 607 1.22 -48.92 -4.93
CA ARG A 607 0.04 -48.40 -5.67
C ARG A 607 -0.89 -49.52 -6.14
N SER A 608 -2.21 -49.24 -6.12
CA SER A 608 -3.11 -49.79 -7.17
C SER A 608 -4.29 -48.83 -7.44
N ARG A 609 -4.62 -48.81 -8.69
CA ARG A 609 -5.45 -48.02 -9.58
C ARG A 609 -6.94 -48.01 -9.28
N ARG A 610 -7.56 -46.91 -9.75
CA ARG A 610 -9.01 -46.67 -10.01
C ARG A 610 -9.73 -47.83 -10.72
N PRO A 611 -11.13 -47.80 -10.75
CA PRO A 611 -11.87 -46.94 -11.68
C PRO A 611 -13.21 -46.37 -11.15
N SER A 612 -13.68 -45.30 -11.77
CA SER A 612 -15.10 -44.89 -11.90
C SER A 612 -15.82 -45.77 -12.93
N PRO A 613 -17.18 -45.84 -13.05
CA PRO A 613 -18.01 -44.70 -13.45
C PRO A 613 -19.53 -44.76 -13.01
N ALA A 614 -20.30 -43.73 -13.43
CA ALA A 614 -21.71 -43.67 -13.83
C ALA A 614 -22.75 -43.12 -12.84
N ALA A 615 -23.33 -41.98 -13.21
CA ALA A 615 -24.72 -41.58 -12.93
C ALA A 615 -25.71 -42.42 -13.84
N PRO A 616 -27.06 -42.40 -13.71
CA PRO A 616 -27.91 -41.22 -13.64
C PRO A 616 -29.30 -41.40 -12.93
N ALA A 617 -30.13 -40.32 -13.05
CA ALA A 617 -31.62 -40.24 -13.08
C ALA A 617 -32.36 -39.97 -11.76
N ALA A 618 -32.94 -38.80 -11.56
CA ALA A 618 -34.26 -38.24 -11.80
C ALA A 618 -35.45 -39.00 -11.19
N THR A 619 -36.24 -38.26 -10.38
CA THR A 619 -37.72 -38.09 -10.34
C THR A 619 -38.11 -37.60 -8.94
N ALA A 620 -38.71 -36.45 -8.72
CA ALA A 620 -40.05 -35.93 -8.97
C ALA A 620 -41.03 -36.13 -7.79
N TRP A 621 -41.60 -35.01 -7.36
CA TRP A 621 -42.93 -34.77 -6.74
C TRP A 621 -43.19 -35.16 -5.28
N CYS A 622 -43.51 -34.11 -4.45
CA CYS A 622 -44.87 -33.94 -3.95
C CYS A 622 -45.04 -32.59 -3.21
N ARG A 623 -46.07 -31.86 -3.64
CA ARG A 623 -46.70 -30.72 -2.94
C ARG A 623 -47.53 -31.23 -1.76
N ARG A 624 -47.68 -30.42 -0.70
CA ARG A 624 -48.95 -30.11 -0.01
C ARG A 624 -48.79 -28.95 0.98
N ASP A 625 -49.48 -27.88 0.70
CA ASP A 625 -50.63 -27.21 1.34
C ASP A 625 -50.34 -26.46 2.67
N ARG A 626 -50.63 -25.17 2.58
CA ARG A 626 -50.87 -24.20 3.66
C ARG A 626 -52.11 -24.54 4.49
N PRO A 627 -52.24 -23.96 5.72
CA PRO A 627 -53.20 -22.86 5.80
C PRO A 627 -52.70 -21.61 6.55
N ALA A 628 -53.44 -20.51 6.28
CA ALA A 628 -53.27 -19.19 6.78
C ALA A 628 -53.73 -19.03 8.24
N ALA A 629 -53.10 -18.13 9.00
CA ALA A 629 -53.68 -17.52 10.19
C ALA A 629 -53.26 -16.05 10.29
N GLY A 630 -54.20 -15.23 10.63
CA GLY A 630 -54.24 -13.78 10.55
C GLY A 630 -53.54 -13.01 11.70
N PRO A 631 -53.73 -11.68 11.83
CA PRO A 631 -52.76 -10.75 12.35
C PRO A 631 -52.77 -10.62 13.87
N ALA A 632 -51.60 -10.65 14.50
CA ALA A 632 -51.39 -10.34 15.92
C ALA A 632 -51.05 -8.87 16.13
N ARG A 633 -51.67 -8.30 17.16
CA ARG A 633 -51.69 -6.91 17.56
C ARG A 633 -50.32 -6.47 18.16
N ARG A 634 -49.96 -5.21 17.90
CA ARG A 634 -48.82 -4.51 18.53
C ARG A 634 -49.09 -4.25 20.02
N PRO A 635 -48.07 -4.35 20.90
CA PRO A 635 -48.14 -3.80 22.24
C PRO A 635 -47.79 -2.28 22.25
N PRO A 636 -48.27 -1.52 23.26
CA PRO A 636 -48.16 -0.09 23.31
C PRO A 636 -46.79 0.41 23.85
N ALA A 637 -46.38 1.59 23.38
CA ALA A 637 -45.16 2.29 23.74
C ALA A 637 -45.18 2.82 25.22
N PRO A 638 -44.03 2.87 25.90
CA PRO A 638 -43.93 3.49 27.23
C PRO A 638 -43.88 5.03 27.15
N PRO A 639 -44.26 5.75 28.24
CA PRO A 639 -44.48 7.19 28.21
C PRO A 639 -43.18 7.99 28.31
N ARG A 640 -43.12 9.08 27.56
CA ARG A 640 -42.08 10.11 27.59
C ARG A 640 -42.08 10.81 28.98
N ARG A 641 -40.92 10.84 29.63
CA ARG A 641 -40.68 11.76 30.77
C ARG A 641 -40.25 13.12 30.26
N ALA A 642 -40.97 14.14 30.64
CA ALA A 642 -40.64 15.55 30.43
C ALA A 642 -39.54 16.00 31.40
N TRP A 643 -38.58 16.78 30.89
CA TRP A 643 -37.64 17.53 31.70
C TRP A 643 -38.09 18.98 31.80
N PRO A 644 -37.94 19.65 32.98
CA PRO A 644 -38.41 21.01 33.15
C PRO A 644 -37.43 22.04 32.58
N ALA A 645 -38.01 23.07 31.98
CA ALA A 645 -37.35 24.27 31.52
C ALA A 645 -36.92 25.17 32.73
N GLY A 646 -35.77 25.82 32.58
CA GLY A 646 -35.49 27.03 33.36
C GLY A 646 -34.03 27.14 33.78
N CYS A 647 -33.24 27.98 33.09
CA CYS A 647 -32.58 29.14 33.71
C CYS A 647 -31.85 29.95 32.63
N ALA A 648 -32.07 31.24 32.71
CA ALA A 648 -31.70 32.28 31.78
C ALA A 648 -30.21 32.57 31.71
N ALA A 649 -29.75 33.01 30.54
CA ALA A 649 -28.45 33.63 30.30
C ALA A 649 -28.37 35.06 30.84
N PRO A 650 -27.17 35.58 31.16
CA PRO A 650 -26.94 37.02 31.14
C PRO A 650 -26.08 37.43 29.93
N ALA A 651 -26.54 38.50 29.31
CA ALA A 651 -25.92 39.23 28.23
C ALA A 651 -24.54 39.80 28.62
N ALA A 652 -23.54 39.64 27.76
CA ALA A 652 -22.31 40.41 27.84
C ALA A 652 -22.11 41.26 26.58
N ARG A 653 -21.82 42.51 26.85
CA ARG A 653 -21.74 43.68 26.00
C ARG A 653 -20.67 43.55 24.88
N ARG A 654 -21.04 44.04 23.69
CA ARG A 654 -20.13 44.47 22.63
C ARG A 654 -19.18 45.58 23.12
N ARG A 655 -17.89 45.42 22.81
CA ARG A 655 -16.98 46.55 22.60
C ARG A 655 -16.29 46.36 21.25
N SER A 656 -16.51 47.33 20.39
CA SER A 656 -15.83 47.61 19.16
C SER A 656 -14.41 48.13 19.42
N SER A 657 -13.41 47.62 18.73
CA SER A 657 -12.19 48.41 18.50
C SER A 657 -11.69 48.09 17.07
N ALA A 658 -11.68 49.17 16.28
CA ALA A 658 -11.06 49.24 14.97
C ALA A 658 -9.53 49.22 15.10
N SER A 659 -8.84 48.52 14.20
CA SER A 659 -7.42 48.75 13.92
C SER A 659 -7.07 48.36 12.48
N THR A 660 -6.93 49.38 11.71
CA THR A 660 -6.02 49.70 10.58
C THR A 660 -5.29 48.58 9.88
N ALA A 661 -5.66 48.44 8.62
CA ALA A 661 -4.90 47.76 7.56
C ALA A 661 -3.54 48.46 7.32
N ARG A 662 -2.46 47.71 7.23
CA ARG A 662 -1.25 48.12 6.56
C ARG A 662 -0.99 47.16 5.41
N ARG A 663 -1.06 47.69 4.20
CA ARG A 663 -0.54 47.08 2.95
C ARG A 663 1.00 47.03 3.03
N TRP A 664 1.55 45.90 2.63
CA TRP A 664 2.96 45.81 2.21
C TRP A 664 3.01 45.40 0.74
N SER A 665 3.67 46.25 -0.06
CA SER A 665 4.11 45.96 -1.43
C SER A 665 5.58 45.53 -1.39
N PRO A 666 6.07 44.70 -2.35
CA PRO A 666 7.42 44.22 -2.36
C PRO A 666 8.36 45.20 -3.07
N ALA A 667 9.51 45.44 -2.46
CA ALA A 667 10.65 46.11 -3.10
C ALA A 667 11.72 45.07 -3.42
N SER A 668 12.13 45.15 -4.67
CA SER A 668 13.33 44.52 -5.25
C SER A 668 14.62 45.04 -4.61
N ASP A 669 15.57 44.14 -4.32
CA ASP A 669 16.96 44.46 -4.46
C ASP A 669 17.81 43.18 -4.57
N ARG A 670 18.61 43.14 -5.63
CA ARG A 670 19.77 42.25 -5.80
C ARG A 670 21.00 42.92 -5.17
N PRO A 671 21.95 42.14 -4.67
CA PRO A 671 23.31 42.46 -5.00
C PRO A 671 24.10 41.30 -5.60
N ARG A 672 24.99 41.71 -6.50
CA ARG A 672 26.05 40.93 -7.11
C ARG A 672 27.15 40.58 -6.05
N ARG A 673 27.55 39.32 -6.00
CA ARG A 673 28.93 38.82 -6.27
C ARG A 673 28.92 37.32 -6.12
#